data_64a1a217c572a5d510b384c87eaf5da8
#
_entry.id   64a1a217c572a5d510b384c87eaf5da8
#
_cell.length_a   1.000
_cell.length_b   1.000
_cell.length_c   1.000
_cell.angle_alpha   90.00
_cell.angle_beta   90.00
_cell.angle_gamma   90.00
#
_symmetry.space_group_name_H-M   'P 1'
#
loop_
_entity.id
_entity.type
_entity.pdbx_description
1 polymer ?
#
loop_
_entity_poly.entity_id
_entity_poly.type
_entity_poly.pdbx_seq_one_letter_code
_entity_poly.pdbx_strand_id
1 'polypeptide(L)'
;MSLKSTVVVRRAAIAIAALCFLIGLTDADAFSQSAARLEIRTLSSRPDLVSGGDALIEIKAPAGTELNQLTLRLNGKDVTAQLSRDANTKNFRGLISGLNVGNNILRATIKRGGKAAAEASLTITNYPITGPILSGPHLTPYECRTVESGLGQPMDANCSAAQKIEYFYRASDNTFKPLADPLGPRPSDLTNTTTIEGKTVPYVVRVDSGTINRSIYRIAILDDPKPESAGWTPSAGWNRRLAVSFGGGAGTQYNQGVNQATGALNHLYLARGFGFMISTELVNQQHGNAVLQGETLMMLKEYFIERYGVPKWTVGLGGSGGAIQQLLITQIYPGLLDGLQPSLAFPDSTMHTPDCGLLQNFWRKADPKVWTAEKRTAVEGYTSGTCAAWERSFVSVYNATNARGCALNDASKIYDPVKNPTGARCTVQDMRVNIYGRDPRTGFARKPQDNVGLQYGLAALNSGAITVDEFLELNEKIGGNDIDGNFTSQRSTGDTIAIRAVYESGLMNSGGGGLANVPILHTRPYTDAAGDIHDRHRDFAIRARLEKANGRSDNQVIWVGPPRVRNQPGPVDLAALSLDAMTKWLDNIAADPAPLTTDKVVRNKPVEAVDAYWDSTGKKFIEKATFSGASGFNKTYPVHSEPRLVAGARLANDVMKCQLKPINFNDYKVVFTESQKARLAAIFPSGVCDFSKPGVEQVPLKGTYRRY
;
A
#
# COMPACT_ATOMS: atom_id res chain seq x y z
N MET A 1 51.92 -2.16 -50.38
CA MET A 1 51.21 -1.25 -51.32
C MET A 1 50.18 -0.53 -50.49
N SER A 2 50.52 0.58 -49.94
CA SER A 2 50.51 2.00 -50.41
C SER A 2 49.16 2.40 -50.95
N LEU A 3 48.47 3.25 -50.21
CA LEU A 3 48.34 4.65 -50.53
C LEU A 3 47.58 5.41 -49.43
N LYS A 4 48.27 6.46 -48.98
CA LYS A 4 47.74 7.56 -48.12
C LYS A 4 46.83 8.46 -48.94
N SER A 5 45.88 9.13 -48.32
CA SER A 5 45.44 10.46 -48.81
C SER A 5 45.05 11.33 -47.64
N THR A 6 45.73 12.45 -47.55
CA THR A 6 45.64 13.56 -46.61
C THR A 6 44.83 14.69 -47.27
N VAL A 7 43.94 15.37 -46.58
CA VAL A 7 43.40 16.71 -46.96
C VAL A 7 43.10 17.49 -45.70
N VAL A 8 43.97 18.38 -45.32
CA VAL A 8 44.10 19.86 -45.42
C VAL A 8 42.98 20.67 -44.73
N VAL A 9 43.47 21.32 -43.70
CA VAL A 9 42.88 22.41 -42.91
C VAL A 9 42.77 23.69 -43.73
N ARG A 10 41.72 24.47 -43.61
CA ARG A 10 41.73 25.93 -43.85
C ARG A 10 41.11 26.67 -42.67
N ARG A 11 41.98 27.45 -42.01
CA ARG A 11 41.64 28.58 -41.16
C ARG A 11 41.35 29.80 -42.02
N ALA A 12 40.36 30.62 -41.65
CA ALA A 12 40.30 32.03 -42.04
C ALA A 12 39.95 32.85 -40.79
N ALA A 13 40.91 33.64 -40.37
CA ALA A 13 40.77 34.72 -39.40
C ALA A 13 40.42 36.01 -40.16
N ILE A 14 39.45 36.79 -39.63
CA ILE A 14 39.32 38.21 -39.98
C ILE A 14 39.12 38.97 -38.65
N ALA A 15 40.12 39.80 -38.35
CA ALA A 15 40.07 40.88 -37.37
C ALA A 15 39.62 42.16 -38.09
N ILE A 16 38.87 43.01 -37.40
CA ILE A 16 38.92 44.54 -37.60
C ILE A 16 38.03 45.20 -36.52
N ALA A 17 38.71 45.94 -35.73
CA ALA A 17 38.64 47.33 -35.32
C ALA A 17 37.60 47.79 -34.29
N ALA A 18 38.18 48.28 -33.21
CA ALA A 18 37.55 49.05 -32.14
C ALA A 18 37.08 50.42 -32.62
N LEU A 19 35.93 50.88 -32.13
CA LEU A 19 35.62 52.29 -32.01
C LEU A 19 34.90 52.56 -30.68
N CYS A 20 35.55 53.28 -29.79
CA CYS A 20 35.02 53.74 -28.51
C CYS A 20 33.88 54.73 -28.71
N PHE A 21 32.75 54.51 -28.05
CA PHE A 21 31.84 55.58 -27.65
C PHE A 21 31.47 55.37 -26.19
N LEU A 22 32.01 56.20 -25.33
CA LEU A 22 31.56 56.38 -23.95
C LEU A 22 30.19 57.05 -23.95
N ILE A 23 29.18 56.35 -23.51
CA ILE A 23 27.98 56.95 -22.94
C ILE A 23 27.68 56.16 -21.66
N GLY A 24 27.71 56.84 -20.52
CA GLY A 24 27.40 56.27 -19.22
C GLY A 24 25.96 55.77 -19.18
N LEU A 25 25.83 54.49 -18.83
CA LEU A 25 24.60 53.88 -18.43
C LEU A 25 24.78 53.43 -16.99
N THR A 26 24.06 54.07 -16.10
CA THR A 26 23.83 53.64 -14.73
C THR A 26 23.27 52.24 -14.76
N ASP A 27 23.97 51.28 -14.16
CA ASP A 27 23.48 49.94 -13.86
C ASP A 27 22.29 50.05 -12.91
N ALA A 28 21.09 50.02 -13.49
CA ALA A 28 19.89 49.67 -12.78
C ALA A 28 19.75 48.18 -12.94
N ASP A 29 20.33 47.40 -12.00
CA ASP A 29 19.97 46.01 -11.79
C ASP A 29 18.47 45.92 -11.47
N ALA A 30 17.67 45.84 -12.52
CA ALA A 30 16.30 45.46 -12.45
C ALA A 30 16.27 43.97 -12.12
N PHE A 31 16.36 43.64 -10.83
CA PHE A 31 15.79 42.37 -10.32
C PHE A 31 14.32 42.37 -10.74
N SER A 32 14.04 41.73 -11.86
CA SER A 32 12.70 41.32 -12.23
C SER A 32 12.23 40.31 -11.17
N GLN A 33 11.74 40.82 -10.05
CA GLN A 33 10.85 40.02 -9.18
C GLN A 33 9.70 39.63 -10.08
N SER A 34 9.69 38.35 -10.49
CA SER A 34 8.53 37.76 -11.12
C SER A 34 7.31 38.10 -10.25
N ALA A 35 6.50 39.03 -10.74
CA ALA A 35 5.28 39.44 -10.02
C ALA A 35 4.50 38.17 -9.69
N ALA A 36 4.32 37.91 -8.42
CA ALA A 36 3.67 36.68 -7.97
C ALA A 36 2.31 36.55 -8.67
N ARG A 37 2.14 35.52 -9.47
CA ARG A 37 0.92 35.24 -10.25
C ARG A 37 -0.18 34.79 -9.33
N LEU A 38 -1.41 35.22 -9.58
CA LEU A 38 -2.58 34.67 -8.90
C LEU A 38 -2.71 33.18 -9.27
N GLU A 39 -2.77 32.31 -8.24
CA GLU A 39 -2.87 30.85 -8.41
C GLU A 39 -3.92 30.30 -7.45
N ILE A 40 -4.71 29.34 -7.92
CA ILE A 40 -5.67 28.56 -7.11
C ILE A 40 -5.19 27.11 -7.10
N ARG A 41 -5.18 26.49 -5.93
CA ARG A 41 -4.90 25.06 -5.79
C ARG A 41 -5.79 24.43 -4.71
N THR A 42 -6.10 23.17 -4.88
CA THR A 42 -6.67 22.33 -3.83
C THR A 42 -5.56 21.85 -2.88
N LEU A 43 -5.86 21.72 -1.61
CA LEU A 43 -4.98 21.20 -0.58
C LEU A 43 -5.42 19.83 -0.06
N SER A 44 -6.72 19.52 -0.11
CA SER A 44 -7.28 18.29 0.44
C SER A 44 -7.14 17.11 -0.49
N SER A 45 -7.28 17.33 -1.81
CA SER A 45 -7.18 16.29 -2.83
C SER A 45 -6.66 16.88 -4.13
N ARG A 46 -6.43 16.05 -5.14
CA ARG A 46 -6.21 16.52 -6.52
C ARG A 46 -7.49 17.14 -7.05
N PRO A 47 -7.43 18.22 -7.85
CA PRO A 47 -8.63 18.89 -8.33
C PRO A 47 -9.53 18.02 -9.21
N ASP A 48 -8.99 16.96 -9.85
CA ASP A 48 -9.72 16.00 -10.66
C ASP A 48 -10.28 14.79 -9.87
N LEU A 49 -10.08 14.73 -8.53
CA LEU A 49 -10.42 13.60 -7.67
C LEU A 49 -11.06 14.04 -6.33
N VAL A 50 -11.75 15.16 -6.31
CA VAL A 50 -12.43 15.67 -5.11
C VAL A 50 -13.71 14.88 -4.85
N SER A 51 -14.09 14.70 -3.59
CA SER A 51 -15.29 13.98 -3.17
C SER A 51 -16.08 14.72 -2.08
N GLY A 52 -17.35 14.39 -1.93
CA GLY A 52 -18.17 14.87 -0.81
C GLY A 52 -18.80 16.26 -0.94
N GLY A 53 -18.41 17.04 -1.97
CA GLY A 53 -19.04 18.33 -2.26
C GLY A 53 -18.36 19.55 -1.65
N ASP A 54 -17.19 19.37 -1.06
CA ASP A 54 -16.32 20.45 -0.57
C ASP A 54 -14.84 20.18 -0.91
N ALA A 55 -14.00 21.22 -0.81
CA ALA A 55 -12.56 21.11 -1.00
C ALA A 55 -11.82 22.22 -0.24
N LEU A 56 -10.74 21.88 0.43
CA LEU A 56 -9.86 22.88 1.03
C LEU A 56 -9.01 23.53 -0.07
N ILE A 57 -9.18 24.84 -0.24
CA ILE A 57 -8.54 25.64 -1.30
C ILE A 57 -7.49 26.57 -0.71
N GLU A 58 -6.39 26.75 -1.43
CA GLU A 58 -5.45 27.83 -1.21
C GLU A 58 -5.36 28.73 -2.44
N ILE A 59 -5.40 30.05 -2.22
CA ILE A 59 -5.17 31.06 -3.24
C ILE A 59 -3.89 31.81 -2.89
N LYS A 60 -2.89 31.66 -3.74
CA LYS A 60 -1.64 32.44 -3.68
C LYS A 60 -1.83 33.70 -4.51
N ALA A 61 -1.82 34.85 -3.84
CA ALA A 61 -2.01 36.16 -4.46
C ALA A 61 -0.72 36.96 -4.45
N PRO A 62 -0.57 37.97 -5.33
CA PRO A 62 0.52 38.95 -5.27
C PRO A 62 0.64 39.60 -3.88
N ALA A 63 1.87 39.90 -3.47
CA ALA A 63 2.12 40.55 -2.18
C ALA A 63 1.31 41.83 -2.02
N GLY A 64 0.79 42.09 -0.81
CA GLY A 64 -0.04 43.26 -0.50
C GLY A 64 -1.48 43.17 -0.99
N THR A 65 -1.95 42.01 -1.47
CA THR A 65 -3.37 41.80 -1.80
C THR A 65 -4.16 41.62 -0.50
N GLU A 66 -5.21 42.41 -0.31
CA GLU A 66 -6.15 42.27 0.81
C GLU A 66 -7.39 41.47 0.40
N LEU A 67 -8.07 40.84 1.38
CA LEU A 67 -9.24 39.97 1.12
C LEU A 67 -10.38 40.72 0.43
N ASN A 68 -10.58 41.99 0.73
CA ASN A 68 -11.61 42.84 0.11
C ASN A 68 -11.33 43.18 -1.37
N GLN A 69 -10.11 42.93 -1.85
CA GLN A 69 -9.73 43.05 -3.27
C GLN A 69 -9.93 41.75 -4.05
N LEU A 70 -10.09 40.63 -3.34
CA LEU A 70 -10.23 39.30 -3.93
C LEU A 70 -11.73 38.94 -4.00
N THR A 71 -12.14 38.40 -5.13
CA THR A 71 -13.46 37.76 -5.28
C THR A 71 -13.23 36.33 -5.74
N LEU A 72 -13.84 35.37 -5.04
CA LEU A 72 -13.83 33.94 -5.44
C LEU A 72 -15.25 33.52 -5.83
N ARG A 73 -15.39 32.93 -7.02
CA ARG A 73 -16.68 32.43 -7.53
C ARG A 73 -16.62 30.96 -7.84
N LEU A 74 -17.60 30.21 -7.33
CA LEU A 74 -17.85 28.80 -7.67
C LEU A 74 -19.06 28.74 -8.63
N ASN A 75 -18.86 28.28 -9.86
CA ASN A 75 -19.91 28.20 -10.89
C ASN A 75 -20.68 29.52 -11.05
N GLY A 76 -19.99 30.66 -10.92
CA GLY A 76 -20.55 32.00 -11.00
C GLY A 76 -21.09 32.57 -9.68
N LYS A 77 -21.37 31.76 -8.66
CA LYS A 77 -21.82 32.19 -7.33
C LYS A 77 -20.62 32.67 -6.49
N ASP A 78 -20.77 33.82 -5.82
CA ASP A 78 -19.75 34.35 -4.92
C ASP A 78 -19.63 33.50 -3.65
N VAL A 79 -18.41 33.01 -3.38
CA VAL A 79 -18.06 32.20 -2.20
C VAL A 79 -16.88 32.82 -1.43
N THR A 80 -16.57 34.10 -1.67
CA THR A 80 -15.43 34.79 -1.07
C THR A 80 -15.45 34.77 0.45
N ALA A 81 -16.66 34.81 1.07
CA ALA A 81 -16.83 34.77 2.51
C ALA A 81 -16.33 33.46 3.17
N GLN A 82 -16.11 32.39 2.37
CA GLN A 82 -15.55 31.14 2.87
C GLN A 82 -14.00 31.18 2.98
N LEU A 83 -13.37 32.27 2.52
CA LEU A 83 -11.93 32.45 2.61
C LEU A 83 -11.52 33.24 3.86
N SER A 84 -10.36 32.89 4.39
CA SER A 84 -9.63 33.65 5.41
C SER A 84 -8.16 33.76 5.03
N ARG A 85 -7.44 34.74 5.60
CA ARG A 85 -5.99 34.85 5.41
C ARG A 85 -5.28 33.92 6.37
N ASP A 86 -4.46 33.01 5.83
CA ASP A 86 -3.59 32.15 6.64
C ASP A 86 -2.47 32.99 7.29
N ALA A 87 -2.36 32.92 8.60
CA ALA A 87 -1.44 33.75 9.38
C ALA A 87 0.04 33.47 9.06
N ASN A 88 0.36 32.23 8.68
CA ASN A 88 1.74 31.77 8.44
C ASN A 88 2.17 32.03 7.01
N THR A 89 1.38 31.58 6.03
CA THR A 89 1.73 31.67 4.60
C THR A 89 1.35 32.99 3.95
N LYS A 90 0.47 33.80 4.61
CA LYS A 90 -0.15 35.02 4.07
C LYS A 90 -1.01 34.77 2.82
N ASN A 91 -1.21 33.52 2.40
CA ASN A 91 -2.15 33.13 1.36
C ASN A 91 -3.60 33.15 1.88
N PHE A 92 -4.58 33.09 0.98
CA PHE A 92 -5.96 32.94 1.36
C PHE A 92 -6.33 31.45 1.35
N ARG A 93 -7.01 30.98 2.38
CA ARG A 93 -7.46 29.59 2.50
C ARG A 93 -8.93 29.53 2.91
N GLY A 94 -9.64 28.48 2.46
CA GLY A 94 -10.99 28.22 2.89
C GLY A 94 -11.47 26.85 2.43
N LEU A 95 -12.38 26.27 3.22
CA LEU A 95 -13.14 25.09 2.82
C LEU A 95 -14.30 25.57 1.93
N ILE A 96 -14.18 25.35 0.64
CA ILE A 96 -15.19 25.76 -0.35
C ILE A 96 -16.20 24.64 -0.49
N SER A 97 -17.40 24.87 -0.05
CA SER A 97 -18.54 23.94 -0.11
C SER A 97 -19.53 24.30 -1.22
N GLY A 98 -20.40 23.33 -1.57
CA GLY A 98 -21.44 23.49 -2.59
C GLY A 98 -20.96 23.10 -3.99
N LEU A 99 -19.96 22.22 -4.09
CA LEU A 99 -19.56 21.58 -5.35
C LEU A 99 -20.66 20.62 -5.82
N ASN A 100 -21.10 20.76 -7.05
CA ASN A 100 -21.96 19.79 -7.71
C ASN A 100 -21.17 18.52 -8.08
N VAL A 101 -21.82 17.36 -8.16
CA VAL A 101 -21.20 16.17 -8.76
C VAL A 101 -20.84 16.46 -10.22
N GLY A 102 -19.62 16.09 -10.61
CA GLY A 102 -19.04 16.44 -11.89
C GLY A 102 -18.18 17.70 -11.84
N ASN A 103 -18.00 18.37 -12.98
CA ASN A 103 -17.09 19.50 -13.11
C ASN A 103 -17.65 20.80 -12.52
N ASN A 104 -16.82 21.48 -11.76
CA ASN A 104 -17.06 22.77 -11.16
C ASN A 104 -15.95 23.75 -11.55
N ILE A 105 -16.28 25.00 -11.79
CA ILE A 105 -15.31 26.05 -12.13
C ILE A 105 -15.17 27.00 -10.95
N LEU A 106 -13.99 27.03 -10.38
CA LEU A 106 -13.58 28.00 -9.36
C LEU A 106 -12.78 29.12 -10.02
N ARG A 107 -13.21 30.38 -9.86
CA ARG A 107 -12.57 31.54 -10.44
C ARG A 107 -12.24 32.58 -9.38
N ALA A 108 -10.97 32.95 -9.26
CA ALA A 108 -10.50 34.03 -8.42
C ALA A 108 -10.19 35.26 -9.27
N THR A 109 -10.62 36.44 -8.83
CA THR A 109 -10.36 37.73 -9.49
C THR A 109 -9.89 38.73 -8.45
N ILE A 110 -8.75 39.40 -8.71
CA ILE A 110 -8.28 40.54 -7.91
C ILE A 110 -8.66 41.83 -8.65
N LYS A 111 -9.27 42.78 -7.92
CA LYS A 111 -9.63 44.10 -8.43
C LYS A 111 -8.71 45.16 -7.82
N ARG A 112 -8.23 46.07 -8.64
CA ARG A 112 -7.51 47.30 -8.26
C ARG A 112 -8.15 48.49 -8.95
N GLY A 113 -8.54 49.50 -8.22
CA GLY A 113 -9.22 50.66 -8.79
C GLY A 113 -10.50 50.32 -9.56
N GLY A 114 -11.24 49.27 -9.12
CA GLY A 114 -12.48 48.83 -9.74
C GLY A 114 -12.33 47.95 -10.99
N LYS A 115 -11.11 47.79 -11.52
CA LYS A 115 -10.83 46.95 -12.71
C LYS A 115 -10.20 45.61 -12.28
N ALA A 116 -10.44 44.55 -13.05
CA ALA A 116 -9.76 43.25 -12.88
C ALA A 116 -8.26 43.44 -13.14
N ALA A 117 -7.44 43.15 -12.13
CA ALA A 117 -5.98 43.24 -12.19
C ALA A 117 -5.31 41.87 -12.37
N ALA A 118 -5.93 40.80 -11.90
CA ALA A 118 -5.49 39.44 -12.10
C ALA A 118 -6.67 38.48 -12.01
N GLU A 119 -6.60 37.40 -12.77
CA GLU A 119 -7.57 36.28 -12.73
C GLU A 119 -6.85 34.94 -12.75
N ALA A 120 -7.45 33.96 -12.05
CA ALA A 120 -7.08 32.54 -12.10
C ALA A 120 -8.34 31.69 -12.09
N SER A 121 -8.27 30.54 -12.73
CA SER A 121 -9.38 29.59 -12.78
C SER A 121 -8.87 28.18 -12.53
N LEU A 122 -9.67 27.37 -11.81
CA LEU A 122 -9.40 25.96 -11.52
C LEU A 122 -10.67 25.16 -11.78
N THR A 123 -10.57 24.11 -12.57
CA THR A 123 -11.65 23.13 -12.70
C THR A 123 -11.48 22.08 -11.62
N ILE A 124 -12.57 21.82 -10.88
CA ILE A 124 -12.64 20.79 -9.84
C ILE A 124 -13.68 19.76 -10.27
N THR A 125 -13.27 18.48 -10.35
CA THR A 125 -14.21 17.38 -10.57
C THR A 125 -14.55 16.76 -9.23
N ASN A 126 -15.83 16.87 -8.83
CA ASN A 126 -16.34 16.33 -7.58
C ASN A 126 -17.13 15.04 -7.80
N TYR A 127 -16.91 14.06 -6.91
CA TYR A 127 -17.56 12.75 -6.89
C TYR A 127 -18.45 12.59 -5.64
N PRO A 128 -19.40 11.65 -5.67
CA PRO A 128 -20.15 11.28 -4.46
C PRO A 128 -19.20 10.78 -3.36
N ILE A 129 -19.50 11.10 -2.10
CA ILE A 129 -18.74 10.59 -0.94
C ILE A 129 -18.83 9.06 -0.79
N THR A 130 -19.82 8.45 -1.44
CA THR A 130 -19.98 6.99 -1.48
C THR A 130 -19.08 6.30 -2.51
N GLY A 131 -18.35 7.05 -3.34
CA GLY A 131 -17.58 6.51 -4.47
C GLY A 131 -18.48 5.92 -5.57
N PRO A 132 -17.92 5.15 -6.51
CA PRO A 132 -16.47 5.01 -6.74
C PRO A 132 -15.91 6.20 -7.53
N ILE A 133 -14.59 6.38 -7.48
CA ILE A 133 -13.86 7.41 -8.26
C ILE A 133 -12.98 6.75 -9.33
N LEU A 134 -12.15 5.79 -8.93
CA LEU A 134 -11.12 5.15 -9.75
C LEU A 134 -11.29 3.63 -9.85
N SER A 135 -11.83 2.97 -8.81
CA SER A 135 -11.84 1.52 -8.64
C SER A 135 -12.86 0.77 -9.50
N GLY A 136 -13.65 1.49 -10.31
CA GLY A 136 -14.74 0.94 -11.09
C GLY A 136 -16.02 0.68 -10.28
N PRO A 137 -17.07 0.12 -10.90
CA PRO A 137 -18.36 -0.07 -10.24
C PRO A 137 -18.26 -0.87 -8.94
N HIS A 138 -19.00 -0.45 -7.92
CA HIS A 138 -19.11 -1.19 -6.67
C HIS A 138 -19.61 -2.62 -6.90
N LEU A 139 -18.99 -3.57 -6.20
CA LEU A 139 -19.43 -4.97 -6.26
C LEU A 139 -20.74 -5.17 -5.50
N THR A 140 -21.56 -6.09 -6.04
CA THR A 140 -22.86 -6.49 -5.47
C THR A 140 -22.94 -8.01 -5.43
N PRO A 141 -23.74 -8.60 -4.50
CA PRO A 141 -24.49 -7.95 -3.42
C PRO A 141 -23.58 -7.27 -2.40
N TYR A 142 -24.14 -6.44 -1.50
CA TYR A 142 -23.38 -5.80 -0.43
C TYR A 142 -24.27 -5.62 0.80
N GLU A 143 -23.75 -5.96 1.97
CA GLU A 143 -24.49 -5.87 3.25
C GLU A 143 -23.89 -4.79 4.16
N CYS A 144 -24.75 -3.91 4.67
CA CYS A 144 -24.37 -2.88 5.62
C CYS A 144 -24.03 -3.47 7.00
N ARG A 145 -23.12 -2.81 7.73
CA ARG A 145 -22.71 -3.15 9.11
C ARG A 145 -22.67 -1.90 10.01
N THR A 146 -23.44 -0.88 9.67
CA THR A 146 -23.51 0.38 10.43
C THR A 146 -24.08 0.16 11.83
N VAL A 147 -25.10 -0.71 11.97
CA VAL A 147 -25.72 -1.04 13.25
C VAL A 147 -24.71 -1.72 14.19
N GLU A 148 -24.05 -2.76 13.72
CA GLU A 148 -23.04 -3.52 14.48
C GLU A 148 -21.84 -2.64 14.85
N SER A 149 -21.60 -1.58 14.07
CA SER A 149 -20.53 -0.61 14.30
C SER A 149 -20.96 0.58 15.17
N GLY A 150 -22.20 0.59 15.70
CA GLY A 150 -22.71 1.66 16.57
C GLY A 150 -23.00 2.97 15.88
N LEU A 151 -23.26 2.98 14.57
CA LEU A 151 -23.61 4.14 13.76
C LEU A 151 -25.11 4.26 13.43
N GLY A 152 -25.92 3.31 13.90
CA GLY A 152 -27.36 3.26 13.61
C GLY A 152 -27.72 2.60 12.29
N GLN A 153 -28.97 2.75 11.87
CA GLN A 153 -29.46 2.17 10.62
C GLN A 153 -28.81 2.84 9.41
N PRO A 154 -28.51 2.09 8.34
CA PRO A 154 -27.99 2.69 7.11
C PRO A 154 -29.01 3.63 6.49
N MET A 155 -28.52 4.75 5.96
CA MET A 155 -29.34 5.81 5.37
C MET A 155 -29.75 5.53 3.91
N ASP A 156 -28.96 4.68 3.23
CA ASP A 156 -29.15 4.35 1.82
C ASP A 156 -28.54 2.97 1.46
N ALA A 157 -28.70 2.57 0.20
CA ALA A 157 -28.16 1.32 -0.34
C ALA A 157 -26.61 1.28 -0.41
N ASN A 158 -25.92 2.41 -0.27
CA ASN A 158 -24.48 2.50 -0.15
C ASN A 158 -23.98 2.39 1.27
N CYS A 159 -24.86 2.04 2.20
CA CYS A 159 -24.55 1.88 3.62
C CYS A 159 -24.03 3.17 4.28
N SER A 160 -24.52 4.33 3.84
CA SER A 160 -24.18 5.60 4.44
C SER A 160 -24.73 5.71 5.86
N ALA A 161 -23.98 6.38 6.76
CA ALA A 161 -24.38 6.68 8.10
C ALA A 161 -24.09 8.15 8.45
N ALA A 162 -24.87 8.71 9.36
CA ALA A 162 -24.60 10.05 9.87
C ALA A 162 -23.25 10.08 10.61
N GLN A 163 -22.55 11.22 10.49
CA GLN A 163 -21.34 11.45 11.27
C GLN A 163 -21.65 11.38 12.77
N LYS A 164 -20.78 10.73 13.52
CA LYS A 164 -20.85 10.63 14.98
C LYS A 164 -19.54 11.06 15.61
N ILE A 165 -19.60 12.03 16.52
CA ILE A 165 -18.47 12.49 17.31
C ILE A 165 -18.61 11.94 18.72
N GLU A 166 -17.56 11.27 19.20
CA GLU A 166 -17.47 10.72 20.55
C GLU A 166 -16.19 11.20 21.21
N TYR A 167 -16.23 11.43 22.52
CA TYR A 167 -15.05 11.81 23.27
C TYR A 167 -14.69 10.74 24.29
N PHE A 168 -13.40 10.53 24.45
CA PHE A 168 -12.81 9.59 25.40
C PHE A 168 -11.70 10.31 26.17
N TYR A 169 -11.41 9.83 27.35
CA TYR A 169 -10.25 10.30 28.11
C TYR A 169 -9.41 9.13 28.61
N ARG A 170 -8.12 9.38 28.80
CA ARG A 170 -7.21 8.42 29.40
C ARG A 170 -7.23 8.55 30.90
N ALA A 171 -7.69 7.52 31.59
CA ALA A 171 -7.79 7.48 33.05
C ALA A 171 -6.46 7.04 33.69
N SER A 172 -6.31 7.30 34.99
CA SER A 172 -5.11 6.95 35.76
C SER A 172 -4.85 5.44 35.87
N ASP A 173 -5.88 4.60 35.61
CA ASP A 173 -5.77 3.15 35.50
C ASP A 173 -5.25 2.67 34.14
N ASN A 174 -4.82 3.59 33.28
CA ASN A 174 -4.36 3.33 31.92
C ASN A 174 -5.43 2.79 30.97
N THR A 175 -6.70 2.98 31.23
CA THR A 175 -7.80 2.68 30.29
C THR A 175 -8.33 3.95 29.60
N PHE A 176 -8.96 3.78 28.44
CA PHE A 176 -9.77 4.84 27.85
C PHE A 176 -11.22 4.69 28.27
N LYS A 177 -11.79 5.76 28.82
CA LYS A 177 -13.19 5.82 29.25
C LYS A 177 -13.98 6.84 28.41
N PRO A 178 -15.28 6.62 28.16
CA PRO A 178 -16.11 7.62 27.49
C PRO A 178 -16.20 8.91 28.30
N LEU A 179 -16.14 10.07 27.64
CA LEU A 179 -16.38 11.40 28.20
C LEU A 179 -17.73 11.88 27.69
N ALA A 180 -18.80 11.61 28.47
CA ALA A 180 -20.17 11.84 28.04
C ALA A 180 -20.51 13.35 27.87
N ASP A 181 -19.96 14.21 28.72
CA ASP A 181 -20.06 15.67 28.59
C ASP A 181 -18.66 16.26 28.33
N PRO A 182 -18.29 16.46 27.06
CA PRO A 182 -16.97 16.98 26.71
C PRO A 182 -16.77 18.47 27.07
N LEU A 183 -17.82 19.22 27.40
CA LEU A 183 -17.75 20.61 27.82
C LEU A 183 -17.92 20.78 29.35
N GLY A 184 -18.32 19.72 30.04
CA GLY A 184 -18.54 19.69 31.49
C GLY A 184 -17.24 19.57 32.30
N PRO A 185 -17.40 19.38 33.64
CA PRO A 185 -16.27 19.16 34.54
C PRO A 185 -15.44 17.95 34.15
N ARG A 186 -14.13 18.06 34.27
CA ARG A 186 -13.22 16.96 33.94
C ARG A 186 -13.23 15.88 35.03
N PRO A 187 -13.23 14.57 34.65
CA PRO A 187 -13.11 13.46 35.59
C PRO A 187 -11.89 13.59 36.48
N SER A 188 -11.99 13.23 37.75
CA SER A 188 -10.90 13.35 38.71
C SER A 188 -9.73 12.39 38.41
N ASP A 189 -9.96 11.33 37.62
CA ASP A 189 -9.00 10.36 37.21
C ASP A 189 -8.44 10.62 35.77
N LEU A 190 -8.78 11.76 35.16
CA LEU A 190 -8.21 12.19 33.88
C LEU A 190 -6.71 12.45 34.00
N THR A 191 -5.93 11.84 33.10
CA THR A 191 -4.49 12.07 33.02
C THR A 191 -4.13 13.12 31.96
N ASN A 192 -2.89 13.61 32.02
CA ASN A 192 -2.29 14.41 30.96
C ASN A 192 -1.36 13.54 30.10
N THR A 193 -1.07 14.00 28.89
CA THR A 193 0.01 13.45 28.05
C THR A 193 0.91 14.57 27.55
N THR A 194 2.20 14.26 27.34
CA THR A 194 3.15 15.19 26.74
C THR A 194 3.51 14.71 25.35
N THR A 195 3.17 15.51 24.34
CA THR A 195 3.47 15.20 22.92
C THR A 195 4.96 15.21 22.64
N ILE A 196 5.37 14.69 21.49
CA ILE A 196 6.81 14.69 21.11
C ILE A 196 7.37 16.10 20.90
N GLU A 197 6.53 17.12 20.73
CA GLU A 197 6.92 18.54 20.73
C GLU A 197 7.04 19.15 22.14
N GLY A 198 6.89 18.36 23.19
CA GLY A 198 6.97 18.82 24.58
C GLY A 198 5.73 19.53 25.09
N LYS A 199 4.60 19.49 24.40
CA LYS A 199 3.33 20.09 24.86
C LYS A 199 2.60 19.11 25.77
N THR A 200 2.35 19.52 27.02
CA THR A 200 1.51 18.79 27.95
C THR A 200 0.06 19.26 27.82
N VAL A 201 -0.86 18.32 27.55
CA VAL A 201 -2.28 18.57 27.35
C VAL A 201 -3.11 17.53 28.12
N PRO A 202 -4.36 17.84 28.52
CA PRO A 202 -5.30 16.83 29.00
C PRO A 202 -5.43 15.70 27.98
N TYR A 203 -5.40 14.44 28.45
CA TYR A 203 -5.47 13.30 27.56
C TYR A 203 -6.92 12.99 27.19
N VAL A 204 -7.55 13.95 26.48
CA VAL A 204 -8.87 13.84 25.89
C VAL A 204 -8.72 13.57 24.40
N VAL A 205 -9.47 12.60 23.89
CA VAL A 205 -9.46 12.16 22.50
C VAL A 205 -10.84 12.33 21.91
N ARG A 206 -10.92 13.06 20.81
CA ARG A 206 -12.08 13.12 19.93
C ARG A 206 -11.98 11.97 18.93
N VAL A 207 -13.05 11.19 18.79
CA VAL A 207 -13.21 10.16 17.75
C VAL A 207 -14.31 10.58 16.80
N ASP A 208 -13.96 10.85 15.56
CA ASP A 208 -14.86 11.15 14.45
C ASP A 208 -15.14 9.87 13.66
N SER A 209 -16.39 9.54 13.48
CA SER A 209 -16.87 8.28 12.91
C SER A 209 -17.93 8.53 11.84
N GLY A 210 -17.95 7.70 10.82
CA GLY A 210 -18.93 7.78 9.75
C GLY A 210 -18.60 6.82 8.61
N THR A 211 -19.09 7.12 7.40
CA THR A 211 -18.91 6.30 6.23
C THR A 211 -18.36 7.10 5.05
N ILE A 212 -17.35 6.57 4.38
CA ILE A 212 -16.76 7.11 3.15
C ILE A 212 -16.44 5.93 2.22
N ASN A 213 -16.78 6.04 0.94
CA ASN A 213 -16.59 5.00 -0.07
C ASN A 213 -17.16 3.64 0.39
N ARG A 214 -18.37 3.63 0.97
CA ARG A 214 -19.04 2.46 1.55
C ARG A 214 -18.29 1.80 2.73
N SER A 215 -17.23 2.39 3.25
CA SER A 215 -16.49 1.89 4.42
C SER A 215 -16.82 2.66 5.68
N ILE A 216 -16.59 2.06 6.85
CA ILE A 216 -16.75 2.71 8.15
C ILE A 216 -15.38 3.20 8.62
N TYR A 217 -15.23 4.51 8.77
CA TYR A 217 -13.99 5.11 9.26
C TYR A 217 -14.10 5.52 10.74
N ARG A 218 -12.92 5.57 11.40
CA ARG A 218 -12.73 6.18 12.72
C ARG A 218 -11.43 6.99 12.68
N ILE A 219 -11.54 8.26 13.07
CA ILE A 219 -10.41 9.19 13.16
C ILE A 219 -10.30 9.66 14.60
N ALA A 220 -9.19 9.37 15.26
CA ALA A 220 -8.92 9.79 16.63
C ALA A 220 -7.85 10.88 16.67
N ILE A 221 -8.07 11.91 17.46
CA ILE A 221 -7.14 13.04 17.65
C ILE A 221 -7.21 13.55 19.07
N LEU A 222 -6.08 13.99 19.64
CA LEU A 222 -6.11 14.72 20.91
C LEU A 222 -6.88 16.02 20.73
N ASP A 223 -7.97 16.18 21.48
CA ASP A 223 -8.82 17.35 21.42
C ASP A 223 -9.56 17.55 22.75
N ASP A 224 -9.21 18.63 23.44
CA ASP A 224 -9.87 19.04 24.69
C ASP A 224 -10.77 20.24 24.37
N PRO A 225 -12.06 20.00 24.06
CA PRO A 225 -12.97 21.06 23.61
C PRO A 225 -13.24 22.08 24.71
N LYS A 226 -13.39 23.36 24.32
CA LYS A 226 -13.74 24.48 25.18
C LYS A 226 -15.01 25.13 24.71
N PRO A 227 -15.86 25.68 25.64
CA PRO A 227 -17.11 26.32 25.27
C PRO A 227 -16.96 27.49 24.29
N GLU A 228 -15.80 28.15 24.32
CA GLU A 228 -15.54 29.40 23.60
C GLU A 228 -14.98 29.21 22.19
N SER A 229 -14.73 27.97 21.76
CA SER A 229 -14.18 27.69 20.43
C SER A 229 -15.25 27.84 19.35
N ALA A 230 -15.45 29.08 18.87
CA ALA A 230 -16.22 29.34 17.66
C ALA A 230 -15.37 28.92 16.42
N GLY A 231 -15.79 27.85 15.77
CA GLY A 231 -15.13 27.35 14.56
C GLY A 231 -14.01 26.33 14.83
N TRP A 232 -13.60 25.67 13.76
CA TRP A 232 -12.54 24.67 13.83
C TRP A 232 -11.17 25.34 13.95
N THR A 233 -10.44 25.02 15.02
CA THR A 233 -9.01 25.29 15.16
C THR A 233 -8.29 24.00 15.43
N PRO A 234 -7.09 23.77 14.84
CA PRO A 234 -6.32 22.58 15.16
C PRO A 234 -6.13 22.45 16.67
N SER A 235 -6.46 21.29 17.22
CA SER A 235 -6.23 21.00 18.63
C SER A 235 -4.76 21.27 19.00
N ALA A 236 -4.53 21.86 20.16
CA ALA A 236 -3.18 22.10 20.68
C ALA A 236 -2.39 20.81 20.89
N GLY A 237 -3.08 19.68 21.06
CA GLY A 237 -2.48 18.36 21.24
C GLY A 237 -2.10 17.67 19.93
N TRP A 238 -2.64 18.09 18.78
CA TRP A 238 -2.28 17.49 17.50
C TRP A 238 -0.95 18.07 16.96
N ASN A 239 0.01 17.20 16.72
CA ASN A 239 1.34 17.57 16.24
C ASN A 239 1.45 17.63 14.70
N ARG A 240 0.32 17.64 14.00
CA ARG A 240 0.21 17.65 12.54
C ARG A 240 0.82 16.41 11.84
N ARG A 241 0.89 15.28 12.53
CA ARG A 241 1.27 13.99 11.95
C ARG A 241 0.06 13.06 11.94
N LEU A 242 -0.07 12.27 10.87
CA LEU A 242 -1.18 11.33 10.71
C LEU A 242 -0.63 9.90 10.58
N ALA A 243 -1.15 8.99 11.38
CA ALA A 243 -0.89 7.57 11.29
C ALA A 243 -2.14 6.85 10.76
N VAL A 244 -1.98 6.04 9.72
CA VAL A 244 -3.04 5.24 9.09
C VAL A 244 -2.77 3.78 9.34
N SER A 245 -3.71 3.10 10.02
CA SER A 245 -3.59 1.69 10.34
C SER A 245 -4.28 0.81 9.30
N PHE A 246 -3.53 -0.17 8.81
CA PHE A 246 -3.99 -1.16 7.85
C PHE A 246 -4.10 -2.53 8.52
N GLY A 247 -5.27 -3.17 8.39
CA GLY A 247 -5.51 -4.50 8.94
C GLY A 247 -5.02 -5.62 8.02
N GLY A 248 -4.65 -6.75 8.63
CA GLY A 248 -4.13 -7.94 7.95
C GLY A 248 -5.18 -8.79 7.25
N GLY A 249 -4.80 -10.04 6.93
CA GLY A 249 -5.63 -11.03 6.27
C GLY A 249 -5.59 -10.99 4.75
N ALA A 250 -6.48 -11.78 4.12
CA ALA A 250 -6.76 -11.75 2.68
C ALA A 250 -8.27 -12.00 2.49
N GLY A 251 -8.99 -11.03 1.96
CA GLY A 251 -10.43 -11.01 2.05
C GLY A 251 -11.19 -11.01 0.74
N THR A 252 -12.40 -11.50 0.86
CA THR A 252 -13.34 -11.72 -0.25
C THR A 252 -14.77 -11.40 0.18
N GLN A 253 -14.95 -10.49 1.15
CA GLN A 253 -16.23 -10.24 1.81
C GLN A 253 -17.09 -9.24 1.05
N TYR A 254 -18.40 -9.50 1.00
CA TYR A 254 -19.40 -8.64 0.36
C TYR A 254 -20.22 -7.88 1.40
N ASN A 255 -19.55 -7.31 2.39
CA ASN A 255 -20.17 -6.47 3.42
C ASN A 255 -19.24 -5.33 3.85
N GLN A 256 -19.80 -4.40 4.60
CA GLN A 256 -19.12 -3.18 5.01
C GLN A 256 -17.97 -3.38 6.03
N GLY A 257 -17.89 -4.57 6.65
CA GLY A 257 -17.01 -4.79 7.80
C GLY A 257 -17.50 -4.08 9.07
N VAL A 258 -16.91 -4.44 10.20
CA VAL A 258 -17.28 -3.90 11.52
C VAL A 258 -16.05 -3.32 12.20
N ASN A 259 -16.17 -2.12 12.75
CA ASN A 259 -15.20 -1.56 13.67
C ASN A 259 -15.93 -0.75 14.77
N GLN A 260 -15.22 -0.43 15.85
CA GLN A 260 -15.73 0.36 16.97
C GLN A 260 -14.87 1.62 17.17
N ALA A 261 -15.45 2.67 17.76
CA ALA A 261 -14.73 3.91 18.05
C ALA A 261 -13.46 3.66 18.88
N THR A 262 -13.52 2.72 19.82
CA THR A 262 -12.37 2.32 20.65
C THR A 262 -11.21 1.71 19.86
N GLY A 263 -11.46 1.19 18.67
CA GLY A 263 -10.41 0.69 17.78
C GLY A 263 -9.44 1.76 17.28
N ALA A 264 -9.85 3.04 17.33
CA ALA A 264 -8.99 4.16 16.98
C ALA A 264 -8.20 4.72 18.18
N LEU A 265 -8.44 4.26 19.41
CA LEU A 265 -7.80 4.76 20.63
C LEU A 265 -6.41 4.14 20.82
N ASN A 266 -5.50 4.38 19.89
CA ASN A 266 -4.14 3.82 19.95
C ASN A 266 -3.22 4.71 20.79
N HIS A 267 -2.89 4.25 22.00
CA HIS A 267 -2.07 4.99 22.96
C HIS A 267 -0.67 5.33 22.39
N LEU A 268 -0.02 4.42 21.66
CA LEU A 268 1.32 4.63 21.14
C LEU A 268 1.43 5.90 20.26
N TYR A 269 0.41 6.16 19.46
CA TYR A 269 0.34 7.31 18.55
C TYR A 269 -0.29 8.53 19.20
N LEU A 270 -1.44 8.35 19.87
CA LEU A 270 -2.18 9.46 20.47
C LEU A 270 -1.39 10.16 21.58
N ALA A 271 -0.71 9.40 22.45
CA ALA A 271 0.14 10.00 23.50
C ALA A 271 1.24 10.91 22.92
N ARG A 272 1.71 10.62 21.71
CA ARG A 272 2.72 11.39 20.98
C ARG A 272 2.14 12.60 20.22
N GLY A 273 0.83 12.78 20.21
CA GLY A 273 0.14 13.87 19.53
C GLY A 273 -0.22 13.60 18.07
N PHE A 274 -0.17 12.36 17.61
CA PHE A 274 -0.57 12.01 16.23
C PHE A 274 -2.10 11.99 16.11
N GLY A 275 -2.60 12.29 14.90
CA GLY A 275 -3.90 11.79 14.44
C GLY A 275 -3.78 10.30 14.09
N PHE A 276 -4.80 9.52 14.42
CA PHE A 276 -4.83 8.08 14.16
C PHE A 276 -6.11 7.71 13.40
N MET A 277 -5.96 7.00 12.27
CA MET A 277 -7.06 6.67 11.36
C MET A 277 -7.14 5.17 11.13
N ILE A 278 -8.37 4.63 11.19
CA ILE A 278 -8.72 3.27 10.77
C ILE A 278 -9.95 3.31 9.88
N SER A 279 -10.09 2.31 9.00
CA SER A 279 -11.31 2.10 8.22
C SER A 279 -11.52 0.62 7.95
N THR A 280 -12.77 0.18 7.81
CA THR A 280 -13.09 -1.20 7.48
C THR A 280 -12.54 -1.60 6.11
N GLU A 281 -12.53 -0.71 5.11
CA GLU A 281 -11.93 -0.97 3.79
C GLU A 281 -10.39 -1.03 3.83
N LEU A 282 -9.75 -0.40 4.82
CA LEU A 282 -8.31 -0.50 5.04
C LEU A 282 -7.91 -1.76 5.82
N VAL A 283 -8.78 -2.77 5.86
CA VAL A 283 -8.51 -4.11 6.38
C VAL A 283 -8.48 -5.09 5.19
N ASN A 284 -7.31 -5.65 4.90
CA ASN A 284 -7.15 -6.53 3.72
C ASN A 284 -8.02 -7.81 3.79
N GLN A 285 -8.44 -8.20 5.00
CA GLN A 285 -9.42 -9.28 5.23
C GLN A 285 -10.80 -8.90 4.70
N GLN A 286 -11.14 -7.62 4.59
CA GLN A 286 -12.42 -7.16 4.06
C GLN A 286 -12.44 -7.27 2.54
N HIS A 287 -11.55 -6.56 1.87
CA HIS A 287 -11.38 -6.58 0.41
C HIS A 287 -9.91 -6.66 0.02
N GLY A 288 -9.48 -7.70 -0.66
CA GLY A 288 -8.12 -7.85 -1.16
C GLY A 288 -7.83 -7.06 -2.45
N ASN A 289 -8.30 -5.81 -2.56
CA ASN A 289 -8.16 -4.97 -3.75
C ASN A 289 -7.50 -3.63 -3.41
N ALA A 290 -6.18 -3.53 -3.63
CA ALA A 290 -5.40 -2.34 -3.29
C ALA A 290 -5.80 -1.07 -4.08
N VAL A 291 -6.47 -1.21 -5.24
CA VAL A 291 -6.99 -0.06 -5.99
C VAL A 291 -8.16 0.57 -5.24
N LEU A 292 -9.13 -0.23 -4.78
CA LEU A 292 -10.26 0.24 -3.97
C LEU A 292 -9.81 0.77 -2.61
N GLN A 293 -8.89 0.05 -1.94
CA GLN A 293 -8.32 0.47 -0.66
C GLN A 293 -7.59 1.82 -0.75
N GLY A 294 -6.81 2.03 -1.83
CA GLY A 294 -6.12 3.29 -2.07
C GLY A 294 -7.07 4.44 -2.42
N GLU A 295 -8.13 4.18 -3.17
CA GLU A 295 -9.22 5.14 -3.41
C GLU A 295 -9.87 5.56 -2.08
N THR A 296 -10.21 4.60 -1.23
CA THR A 296 -10.79 4.86 0.09
C THR A 296 -9.85 5.68 0.96
N LEU A 297 -8.56 5.36 0.98
CA LEU A 297 -7.55 6.16 1.70
C LEU A 297 -7.46 7.59 1.15
N MET A 298 -7.52 7.77 -0.17
CA MET A 298 -7.51 9.09 -0.79
C MET A 298 -8.67 9.95 -0.32
N MET A 299 -9.89 9.42 -0.35
CA MET A 299 -11.10 10.12 0.12
C MET A 299 -11.09 10.38 1.64
N LEU A 300 -10.57 9.43 2.43
CA LEU A 300 -10.40 9.61 3.88
C LEU A 300 -9.35 10.66 4.23
N LYS A 301 -8.23 10.72 3.49
CA LYS A 301 -7.19 11.74 3.68
C LYS A 301 -7.70 13.13 3.27
N GLU A 302 -8.50 13.22 2.21
CA GLU A 302 -9.21 14.42 1.80
C GLU A 302 -10.09 14.91 2.94
N TYR A 303 -11.01 14.09 3.43
CA TYR A 303 -11.89 14.40 4.55
C TYR A 303 -11.11 14.84 5.81
N PHE A 304 -10.02 14.12 6.14
CA PHE A 304 -9.15 14.48 7.26
C PHE A 304 -8.57 15.89 7.10
N ILE A 305 -8.07 16.23 5.93
CA ILE A 305 -7.45 17.54 5.66
C ILE A 305 -8.49 18.66 5.76
N GLU A 306 -9.69 18.43 5.29
CA GLU A 306 -10.79 19.39 5.33
C GLU A 306 -11.27 19.68 6.77
N ARG A 307 -11.26 18.66 7.63
CA ARG A 307 -11.73 18.76 9.02
C ARG A 307 -10.62 19.17 9.99
N TYR A 308 -9.39 18.70 9.79
CA TYR A 308 -8.30 18.85 10.76
C TYR A 308 -7.10 19.64 10.23
N GLY A 309 -7.03 19.87 8.92
CA GLY A 309 -5.94 20.57 8.23
C GLY A 309 -4.87 19.63 7.67
N VAL A 310 -3.98 20.21 6.90
CA VAL A 310 -2.94 19.47 6.16
C VAL A 310 -1.92 18.86 7.15
N PRO A 311 -1.74 17.54 7.18
CA PRO A 311 -0.70 16.92 7.99
C PRO A 311 0.70 17.28 7.46
N LYS A 312 1.68 17.32 8.35
CA LYS A 312 3.09 17.48 7.99
C LYS A 312 3.57 16.30 7.15
N TRP A 313 3.12 15.11 7.53
CA TRP A 313 3.29 13.86 6.80
C TRP A 313 2.32 12.79 7.30
N THR A 314 2.15 11.74 6.51
CA THR A 314 1.27 10.60 6.79
C THR A 314 2.08 9.31 6.75
N VAL A 315 2.01 8.49 7.81
CA VAL A 315 2.67 7.18 7.88
C VAL A 315 1.66 6.05 7.84
N GLY A 316 1.93 5.03 7.04
CA GLY A 316 1.21 3.76 7.05
C GLY A 316 1.83 2.78 8.05
N LEU A 317 0.98 2.04 8.78
CA LEU A 317 1.40 0.96 9.67
C LEU A 317 0.47 -0.25 9.52
N GLY A 318 0.99 -1.42 9.80
CA GLY A 318 0.20 -2.66 9.76
C GLY A 318 1.02 -3.86 9.33
N GLY A 319 0.54 -5.04 9.73
CA GLY A 319 1.21 -6.30 9.48
C GLY A 319 0.50 -7.18 8.44
N SER A 320 1.23 -8.14 7.85
CA SER A 320 0.64 -9.14 6.95
C SER A 320 -0.07 -8.48 5.76
N GLY A 321 -1.35 -8.73 5.55
CA GLY A 321 -2.16 -8.03 4.55
C GLY A 321 -2.14 -6.51 4.67
N GLY A 322 -1.98 -5.96 5.89
CA GLY A 322 -1.79 -4.53 6.10
C GLY A 322 -0.45 -4.00 5.57
N ALA A 323 0.59 -4.82 5.57
CA ALA A 323 1.86 -4.48 4.90
C ALA A 323 1.72 -4.50 3.37
N ILE A 324 0.96 -5.46 2.82
CA ILE A 324 0.64 -5.51 1.39
C ILE A 324 -0.04 -4.21 0.95
N GLN A 325 -1.06 -3.76 1.69
CA GLN A 325 -1.79 -2.53 1.39
C GLN A 325 -0.85 -1.32 1.35
N GLN A 326 -0.02 -1.12 2.38
CA GLN A 326 0.93 0.00 2.41
C GLN A 326 1.81 0.04 1.16
N LEU A 327 2.40 -1.10 0.78
CA LEU A 327 3.31 -1.20 -0.37
C LEU A 327 2.57 -0.94 -1.69
N LEU A 328 1.43 -1.59 -1.92
CA LEU A 328 0.69 -1.46 -3.17
C LEU A 328 0.03 -0.09 -3.32
N ILE A 329 -0.55 0.46 -2.26
CA ILE A 329 -1.16 1.80 -2.27
C ILE A 329 -0.08 2.85 -2.56
N THR A 330 1.08 2.77 -1.93
CA THR A 330 2.18 3.72 -2.20
C THR A 330 2.67 3.63 -3.63
N GLN A 331 2.74 2.42 -4.20
CA GLN A 331 3.10 2.22 -5.62
C GLN A 331 2.06 2.84 -6.56
N ILE A 332 0.77 2.64 -6.30
CA ILE A 332 -0.34 2.99 -7.19
C ILE A 332 -0.77 4.46 -7.00
N TYR A 333 -0.72 4.97 -5.77
CA TYR A 333 -1.18 6.30 -5.34
C TYR A 333 -0.07 7.08 -4.63
N PRO A 334 0.99 7.50 -5.33
CA PRO A 334 2.08 8.25 -4.72
C PRO A 334 1.58 9.54 -4.06
N GLY A 335 2.10 9.82 -2.84
CA GLY A 335 1.73 10.99 -2.04
C GLY A 335 0.58 10.77 -1.05
N LEU A 336 -0.07 9.60 -1.03
CA LEU A 336 -1.02 9.28 0.04
C LEU A 336 -0.29 8.92 1.35
N LEU A 337 0.80 8.16 1.26
CA LEU A 337 1.67 7.82 2.38
C LEU A 337 3.07 8.38 2.13
N ASP A 338 3.64 9.00 3.15
CA ASP A 338 4.98 9.60 3.12
C ASP A 338 6.04 8.67 3.72
N GLY A 339 5.63 7.66 4.48
CA GLY A 339 6.49 6.62 5.05
C GLY A 339 5.73 5.35 5.37
N LEU A 340 6.43 4.22 5.39
CA LEU A 340 5.83 2.89 5.57
C LEU A 340 6.48 2.15 6.73
N GLN A 341 5.66 1.58 7.63
CA GLN A 341 6.05 0.69 8.71
C GLN A 341 5.39 -0.69 8.54
N PRO A 342 5.73 -1.44 7.47
CA PRO A 342 5.18 -2.76 7.26
C PRO A 342 5.77 -3.73 8.29
N SER A 343 4.92 -4.51 8.97
CA SER A 343 5.37 -5.61 9.81
C SER A 343 4.95 -6.95 9.22
N LEU A 344 5.77 -8.02 9.44
CA LEU A 344 5.46 -9.36 8.92
C LEU A 344 5.07 -9.30 7.43
N ALA A 345 5.85 -8.58 6.63
CA ALA A 345 5.49 -8.12 5.31
C ALA A 345 5.44 -9.23 4.26
N PHE A 346 4.54 -9.03 3.29
CA PHE A 346 4.52 -9.72 1.99
C PHE A 346 4.62 -8.66 0.89
N PRO A 347 5.25 -8.96 -0.24
CA PRO A 347 5.30 -8.01 -1.36
C PRO A 347 3.92 -7.76 -1.97
N ASP A 348 3.12 -8.80 -2.14
CA ASP A 348 1.75 -8.79 -2.66
C ASP A 348 1.02 -10.10 -2.31
N SER A 349 -0.23 -10.25 -2.73
CA SER A 349 -1.07 -11.42 -2.45
C SER A 349 -1.36 -12.29 -3.69
N THR A 350 -0.58 -12.14 -4.77
CA THR A 350 -0.98 -12.73 -6.06
C THR A 350 -0.47 -14.16 -6.29
N MET A 351 0.56 -14.67 -5.60
CA MET A 351 1.30 -15.83 -6.08
C MET A 351 1.49 -17.03 -5.13
N HIS A 352 1.44 -16.87 -3.83
CA HIS A 352 2.03 -17.89 -2.94
C HIS A 352 1.09 -19.01 -2.52
N THR A 353 -0.14 -18.69 -2.22
CA THR A 353 -1.11 -19.63 -1.63
C THR A 353 -1.46 -20.82 -2.52
N PRO A 354 -1.68 -20.66 -3.86
CA PRO A 354 -2.04 -21.79 -4.70
C PRO A 354 -1.00 -22.91 -4.71
N ASP A 355 0.30 -22.59 -4.74
CA ASP A 355 1.37 -23.59 -4.82
C ASP A 355 1.39 -24.48 -3.57
N CYS A 356 1.24 -23.91 -2.37
CA CYS A 356 1.12 -24.70 -1.13
C CYS A 356 -0.14 -25.55 -1.13
N GLY A 357 -1.27 -25.05 -1.63
CA GLY A 357 -2.49 -25.82 -1.76
C GLY A 357 -2.32 -27.05 -2.67
N LEU A 358 -1.66 -26.89 -3.80
CA LEU A 358 -1.35 -27.98 -4.72
C LEU A 358 -0.41 -29.01 -4.09
N LEU A 359 0.66 -28.59 -3.41
CA LEU A 359 1.59 -29.47 -2.72
C LEU A 359 0.89 -30.23 -1.60
N GLN A 360 0.08 -29.57 -0.77
CA GLN A 360 -0.65 -30.26 0.29
C GLN A 360 -1.69 -31.25 -0.26
N ASN A 361 -2.36 -30.93 -1.40
CA ASN A 361 -3.23 -31.87 -2.09
C ASN A 361 -2.48 -33.09 -2.62
N PHE A 362 -1.26 -32.90 -3.12
CA PHE A 362 -0.40 -34.01 -3.54
C PHE A 362 0.05 -34.87 -2.33
N TRP A 363 0.54 -34.25 -1.24
CA TRP A 363 0.98 -34.97 -0.03
C TRP A 363 -0.08 -35.87 0.59
N ARG A 364 -1.36 -35.46 0.52
CA ARG A 364 -2.47 -36.30 1.04
C ARG A 364 -2.68 -37.59 0.28
N LYS A 365 -2.21 -37.67 -0.95
CA LYS A 365 -2.36 -38.83 -1.85
C LYS A 365 -1.06 -39.61 -2.03
N ALA A 366 0.06 -39.02 -1.66
CA ALA A 366 1.39 -39.60 -1.81
C ALA A 366 1.71 -40.60 -0.67
N ASP A 367 2.53 -41.59 -0.94
CA ASP A 367 3.00 -42.53 0.09
C ASP A 367 3.88 -41.79 1.12
N PRO A 368 3.44 -41.75 2.41
CA PRO A 368 4.21 -41.07 3.46
C PRO A 368 5.56 -41.75 3.78
N LYS A 369 5.76 -43.02 3.39
CA LYS A 369 7.06 -43.69 3.53
C LYS A 369 8.07 -43.24 2.50
N VAL A 370 7.61 -42.80 1.33
CA VAL A 370 8.44 -42.25 0.27
C VAL A 370 8.66 -40.77 0.50
N TRP A 371 7.57 -40.05 0.77
CA TRP A 371 7.55 -38.59 0.96
C TRP A 371 7.63 -38.20 2.45
N THR A 372 8.82 -38.37 3.03
CA THR A 372 9.09 -38.00 4.44
C THR A 372 8.94 -36.50 4.68
N ALA A 373 8.90 -36.09 5.95
CA ALA A 373 8.80 -34.68 6.31
C ALA A 373 9.97 -33.84 5.77
N GLU A 374 11.19 -34.40 5.76
CA GLU A 374 12.41 -33.77 5.25
C GLU A 374 12.31 -33.52 3.74
N LYS A 375 11.85 -34.52 2.97
CA LYS A 375 11.65 -34.39 1.53
C LYS A 375 10.59 -33.35 1.18
N ARG A 376 9.45 -33.35 1.90
CA ARG A 376 8.40 -32.35 1.73
C ARG A 376 8.95 -30.95 2.02
N THR A 377 9.67 -30.77 3.12
CA THR A 377 10.32 -29.50 3.48
C THR A 377 11.32 -29.06 2.40
N ALA A 378 12.10 -29.95 1.86
CA ALA A 378 13.04 -29.64 0.77
C ALA A 378 12.33 -29.17 -0.51
N VAL A 379 11.17 -29.76 -0.84
CA VAL A 379 10.33 -29.34 -1.98
C VAL A 379 9.61 -28.02 -1.72
N GLU A 380 9.07 -27.84 -0.51
CA GLU A 380 8.35 -26.63 -0.10
C GLU A 380 9.28 -25.42 0.07
N GLY A 381 10.54 -25.65 0.45
CA GLY A 381 11.54 -24.61 0.71
C GLY A 381 11.35 -23.88 2.04
N TYR A 382 10.19 -23.97 2.64
CA TYR A 382 9.83 -23.40 3.94
C TYR A 382 10.34 -24.27 5.09
N THR A 383 10.13 -23.79 6.33
CA THR A 383 10.14 -24.66 7.50
C THR A 383 8.96 -25.62 7.50
N SER A 384 9.11 -26.74 8.20
CA SER A 384 8.05 -27.74 8.32
C SER A 384 6.75 -27.12 8.84
N GLY A 385 5.63 -27.42 8.18
CA GLY A 385 4.30 -26.96 8.55
C GLY A 385 3.84 -25.64 7.90
N THR A 386 4.74 -24.83 7.34
CA THR A 386 4.37 -23.54 6.74
C THR A 386 3.42 -23.69 5.55
N CYS A 387 3.66 -24.61 4.62
CA CYS A 387 2.75 -24.84 3.49
C CYS A 387 1.37 -25.34 3.96
N ALA A 388 1.33 -26.17 4.99
CA ALA A 388 0.06 -26.59 5.60
C ALA A 388 -0.67 -25.42 6.30
N ALA A 389 0.08 -24.46 6.89
CA ALA A 389 -0.50 -23.24 7.45
C ALA A 389 -1.08 -22.34 6.35
N TRP A 390 -0.41 -22.19 5.22
CA TRP A 390 -0.93 -21.49 4.04
C TRP A 390 -2.23 -22.12 3.53
N GLU A 391 -2.26 -23.45 3.41
CA GLU A 391 -3.47 -24.16 2.95
C GLU A 391 -4.65 -23.89 3.87
N ARG A 392 -4.47 -24.11 5.18
CA ARG A 392 -5.54 -23.93 6.18
C ARG A 392 -6.08 -22.50 6.22
N SER A 393 -5.20 -21.49 6.03
CA SER A 393 -5.57 -20.11 6.24
C SER A 393 -6.11 -19.42 5.00
N PHE A 394 -5.61 -19.78 3.80
CA PHE A 394 -5.82 -18.94 2.62
C PHE A 394 -6.15 -19.67 1.31
N VAL A 395 -6.09 -21.00 1.21
CA VAL A 395 -6.50 -21.69 -0.03
C VAL A 395 -7.98 -21.44 -0.32
N SER A 396 -8.80 -21.33 0.71
CA SER A 396 -10.24 -21.09 0.58
C SER A 396 -10.58 -19.75 -0.09
N VAL A 397 -9.71 -18.73 -0.05
CA VAL A 397 -9.97 -17.45 -0.73
C VAL A 397 -9.82 -17.50 -2.26
N TYR A 398 -9.39 -18.64 -2.78
CA TYR A 398 -9.35 -18.93 -4.22
C TYR A 398 -10.48 -19.88 -4.66
N ASN A 399 -11.29 -20.38 -3.73
CA ASN A 399 -12.40 -21.30 -4.01
C ASN A 399 -13.72 -20.55 -4.03
N ALA A 400 -14.37 -20.49 -5.21
CA ALA A 400 -15.60 -19.74 -5.43
C ALA A 400 -16.81 -20.30 -4.69
N THR A 401 -16.80 -21.58 -4.32
CA THR A 401 -17.88 -22.23 -3.54
C THR A 401 -17.71 -22.09 -2.02
N ASN A 402 -16.66 -21.38 -1.56
CA ASN A 402 -16.43 -21.12 -0.15
C ASN A 402 -17.37 -20.02 0.38
N ALA A 403 -18.56 -20.41 0.81
CA ALA A 403 -19.57 -19.50 1.34
C ALA A 403 -19.09 -18.63 2.52
N ARG A 404 -18.17 -19.14 3.36
CA ARG A 404 -17.61 -18.36 4.49
C ARG A 404 -16.80 -17.16 4.04
N GLY A 405 -16.17 -17.21 2.86
CA GLY A 405 -15.40 -16.10 2.30
C GLY A 405 -16.25 -14.88 1.99
N CYS A 406 -17.50 -15.06 1.58
CA CYS A 406 -18.43 -13.97 1.26
C CYS A 406 -18.83 -13.14 2.48
N ALA A 407 -18.93 -13.77 3.64
CA ALA A 407 -19.44 -13.17 4.89
C ALA A 407 -20.80 -12.45 4.70
N LEU A 408 -21.66 -13.01 3.85
CA LEU A 408 -23.05 -12.59 3.65
C LEU A 408 -23.96 -13.37 4.61
N ASN A 409 -24.95 -12.69 5.17
CA ASN A 409 -25.98 -13.32 6.01
C ASN A 409 -26.96 -14.14 5.16
N ASP A 410 -27.22 -13.70 3.94
CA ASP A 410 -28.13 -14.36 3.00
C ASP A 410 -27.34 -15.31 2.08
N ALA A 411 -27.33 -16.60 2.44
CA ALA A 411 -26.66 -17.63 1.65
C ALA A 411 -27.23 -17.80 0.23
N SER A 412 -28.47 -17.38 -0.04
CA SER A 412 -29.07 -17.47 -1.37
C SER A 412 -28.40 -16.54 -2.39
N LYS A 413 -27.65 -15.54 -1.94
CA LYS A 413 -26.88 -14.62 -2.80
C LYS A 413 -25.50 -15.15 -3.19
N ILE A 414 -25.06 -16.25 -2.56
CA ILE A 414 -23.72 -16.81 -2.78
C ILE A 414 -23.72 -17.74 -3.99
N TYR A 415 -22.62 -17.72 -4.72
CA TYR A 415 -22.41 -18.59 -5.87
C TYR A 415 -22.49 -20.07 -5.50
N ASP A 416 -23.27 -20.80 -6.28
CA ASP A 416 -23.28 -22.26 -6.31
C ASP A 416 -23.38 -22.67 -7.79
N PRO A 417 -22.50 -23.55 -8.30
CA PRO A 417 -22.45 -23.86 -9.73
C PRO A 417 -23.75 -24.51 -10.28
N VAL A 418 -24.59 -25.06 -9.40
CA VAL A 418 -25.84 -25.74 -9.76
C VAL A 418 -27.06 -24.92 -9.35
N LYS A 419 -27.09 -24.45 -8.07
CA LYS A 419 -28.28 -23.81 -7.49
C LYS A 419 -28.33 -22.30 -7.74
N ASN A 420 -27.17 -21.63 -7.81
CA ASN A 420 -27.07 -20.19 -8.00
C ASN A 420 -25.82 -19.81 -8.83
N PRO A 421 -25.78 -20.13 -10.14
CA PRO A 421 -24.60 -19.91 -10.98
C PRO A 421 -24.30 -18.43 -11.24
N THR A 422 -25.20 -17.51 -10.88
CA THR A 422 -25.03 -16.05 -10.99
C THR A 422 -24.75 -15.38 -9.64
N GLY A 423 -24.64 -16.14 -8.57
CA GLY A 423 -24.38 -15.63 -7.21
C GLY A 423 -23.01 -15.00 -7.05
N ALA A 424 -22.82 -14.36 -5.91
CA ALA A 424 -21.55 -13.73 -5.55
C ALA A 424 -20.44 -14.77 -5.38
N ARG A 425 -19.38 -14.63 -6.16
CA ARG A 425 -18.19 -15.47 -6.09
C ARG A 425 -17.18 -14.82 -5.13
N CYS A 426 -16.85 -15.51 -4.08
CA CYS A 426 -16.08 -14.98 -2.96
C CYS A 426 -14.60 -15.37 -3.08
N THR A 427 -13.97 -14.92 -4.16
CA THR A 427 -12.55 -15.14 -4.40
C THR A 427 -11.79 -13.83 -4.52
N VAL A 428 -10.50 -13.86 -4.23
CA VAL A 428 -9.63 -12.68 -4.41
C VAL A 428 -9.58 -12.21 -5.88
N GLN A 429 -9.82 -13.09 -6.85
CA GLN A 429 -9.89 -12.72 -8.26
C GLN A 429 -11.19 -11.97 -8.57
N ASP A 430 -12.34 -12.43 -8.01
CA ASP A 430 -13.63 -11.79 -8.23
C ASP A 430 -13.71 -10.41 -7.54
N MET A 431 -13.02 -10.22 -6.40
CA MET A 431 -12.84 -8.88 -5.78
C MET A 431 -12.09 -7.90 -6.68
N ARG A 432 -11.35 -8.38 -7.67
CA ARG A 432 -10.55 -7.58 -8.62
C ARG A 432 -11.12 -7.60 -10.04
N VAL A 433 -12.38 -7.97 -10.20
CA VAL A 433 -13.02 -8.14 -11.52
C VAL A 433 -13.00 -6.87 -12.37
N ASN A 434 -13.12 -5.69 -11.78
CA ASN A 434 -13.02 -4.41 -12.49
C ASN A 434 -11.65 -4.20 -13.14
N ILE A 435 -10.59 -4.79 -12.54
CA ILE A 435 -9.21 -4.68 -13.01
C ILE A 435 -8.87 -5.81 -13.98
N TYR A 436 -9.24 -7.05 -13.64
CA TYR A 436 -8.91 -8.23 -14.44
C TYR A 436 -9.80 -8.39 -15.67
N GLY A 437 -11.00 -7.76 -15.65
CA GLY A 437 -12.04 -7.99 -16.62
C GLY A 437 -12.74 -9.33 -16.45
N ARG A 438 -13.82 -9.53 -17.21
CA ARG A 438 -14.59 -10.77 -17.21
C ARG A 438 -14.21 -11.66 -18.39
N ASP A 439 -14.17 -12.98 -18.18
CA ASP A 439 -14.10 -13.95 -19.26
C ASP A 439 -15.46 -13.97 -19.97
N PRO A 440 -15.54 -13.70 -21.28
CA PRO A 440 -16.80 -13.61 -22.00
C PRO A 440 -17.57 -14.95 -22.07
N ARG A 441 -16.89 -16.08 -21.83
CA ARG A 441 -17.53 -17.41 -21.87
C ARG A 441 -18.25 -17.73 -20.56
N THR A 442 -17.73 -17.27 -19.44
CA THR A 442 -18.26 -17.61 -18.10
C THR A 442 -18.91 -16.41 -17.41
N GLY A 443 -18.57 -15.18 -17.79
CA GLY A 443 -18.94 -13.97 -17.09
C GLY A 443 -18.17 -13.74 -15.79
N PHE A 444 -17.31 -14.67 -15.36
CA PHE A 444 -16.53 -14.58 -14.14
C PHE A 444 -15.26 -13.73 -14.32
N ALA A 445 -14.68 -13.29 -13.22
CA ALA A 445 -13.39 -12.62 -13.27
C ALA A 445 -12.32 -13.53 -13.90
N ARG A 446 -11.51 -12.97 -14.81
CA ARG A 446 -10.37 -13.68 -15.42
C ARG A 446 -9.38 -14.12 -14.34
N LYS A 447 -8.79 -15.30 -14.51
CA LYS A 447 -7.88 -15.93 -13.53
C LYS A 447 -6.42 -15.77 -13.96
N PRO A 448 -5.58 -15.04 -13.18
CA PRO A 448 -4.18 -14.83 -13.55
C PRO A 448 -3.22 -15.94 -13.08
N GLN A 449 -3.66 -16.88 -12.23
CA GLN A 449 -2.81 -17.94 -11.66
C GLN A 449 -2.34 -18.92 -12.73
N ASP A 450 -1.02 -19.20 -12.73
CA ASP A 450 -0.34 -20.10 -13.69
C ASP A 450 0.68 -20.98 -12.98
N ASN A 451 0.79 -22.24 -13.38
CA ASN A 451 1.88 -23.13 -13.00
C ASN A 451 2.37 -24.01 -14.15
N VAL A 452 2.08 -23.65 -15.40
CA VAL A 452 2.58 -24.33 -16.59
C VAL A 452 4.10 -24.19 -16.64
N GLY A 453 4.80 -25.30 -16.86
CA GLY A 453 6.26 -25.33 -16.95
C GLY A 453 7.02 -25.23 -15.61
N LEU A 454 6.31 -24.98 -14.49
CA LEU A 454 6.92 -24.88 -13.17
C LEU A 454 7.38 -26.24 -12.67
N GLN A 455 8.67 -26.38 -12.37
CA GLN A 455 9.32 -27.62 -11.93
C GLN A 455 9.36 -27.68 -10.39
N TYR A 456 8.26 -28.12 -9.75
CA TYR A 456 8.22 -28.23 -8.30
C TYR A 456 9.32 -29.20 -7.80
N GLY A 457 10.09 -28.77 -6.80
CA GLY A 457 11.16 -29.56 -6.20
C GLY A 457 12.48 -29.57 -6.99
N LEU A 458 12.69 -28.71 -8.00
CA LEU A 458 13.93 -28.71 -8.81
C LEU A 458 15.21 -28.57 -7.96
N ALA A 459 15.24 -27.68 -6.98
CA ALA A 459 16.39 -27.52 -6.10
C ALA A 459 16.57 -28.74 -5.18
N ALA A 460 15.47 -29.36 -4.72
CA ALA A 460 15.50 -30.59 -3.94
C ALA A 460 16.06 -31.77 -4.74
N LEU A 461 15.70 -31.87 -6.03
CA LEU A 461 16.30 -32.84 -6.95
C LEU A 461 17.80 -32.57 -7.12
N ASN A 462 18.19 -31.35 -7.41
CA ASN A 462 19.57 -30.96 -7.66
C ASN A 462 20.49 -31.07 -6.43
N SER A 463 19.94 -31.07 -5.24
CA SER A 463 20.65 -31.33 -3.97
C SER A 463 20.71 -32.81 -3.58
N GLY A 464 19.93 -33.66 -4.28
CA GLY A 464 19.80 -35.10 -3.94
C GLY A 464 18.84 -35.38 -2.79
N ALA A 465 18.07 -34.34 -2.33
CA ALA A 465 17.06 -34.53 -1.30
C ALA A 465 15.87 -35.39 -1.74
N ILE A 466 15.59 -35.38 -3.05
CA ILE A 466 14.62 -36.28 -3.70
C ILE A 466 15.27 -36.94 -4.91
N THR A 467 14.79 -38.13 -5.27
CA THR A 467 15.23 -38.88 -6.44
C THR A 467 14.59 -38.35 -7.73
N VAL A 468 15.12 -38.76 -8.89
CA VAL A 468 14.55 -38.46 -10.21
C VAL A 468 13.11 -38.96 -10.31
N ASP A 469 12.80 -40.16 -9.83
CA ASP A 469 11.46 -40.73 -9.92
C ASP A 469 10.45 -39.99 -9.03
N GLU A 470 10.86 -39.57 -7.84
CA GLU A 470 10.06 -38.72 -6.96
C GLU A 470 9.79 -37.35 -7.60
N PHE A 471 10.81 -36.74 -8.21
CA PHE A 471 10.63 -35.47 -8.93
C PHE A 471 9.64 -35.61 -10.11
N LEU A 472 9.74 -36.66 -10.87
CA LEU A 472 8.84 -36.97 -11.99
C LEU A 472 7.42 -37.22 -11.47
N GLU A 473 7.25 -38.03 -10.43
CA GLU A 473 5.94 -38.31 -9.81
C GLU A 473 5.25 -37.03 -9.32
N LEU A 474 5.99 -36.19 -8.60
CA LEU A 474 5.46 -34.92 -8.10
C LEU A 474 4.96 -34.05 -9.25
N ASN A 475 5.79 -33.83 -10.27
CA ASN A 475 5.47 -32.94 -11.38
C ASN A 475 4.40 -33.48 -12.33
N GLU A 476 4.24 -34.78 -12.41
CA GLU A 476 3.16 -35.45 -13.15
C GLU A 476 1.80 -35.33 -12.44
N LYS A 477 1.78 -35.41 -11.10
CA LYS A 477 0.55 -35.50 -10.31
C LYS A 477 0.14 -34.21 -9.61
N ILE A 478 0.96 -33.15 -9.62
CA ILE A 478 0.68 -31.90 -8.89
C ILE A 478 -0.59 -31.19 -9.37
N GLY A 479 -0.90 -31.26 -10.65
CA GLY A 479 -2.10 -30.64 -11.23
C GLY A 479 -2.16 -29.13 -11.11
N GLY A 480 -3.37 -28.61 -11.01
CA GLY A 480 -3.70 -27.18 -10.90
C GLY A 480 -5.09 -26.94 -10.30
N ASN A 481 -5.64 -25.75 -10.54
CA ASN A 481 -6.99 -25.38 -10.12
C ASN A 481 -7.81 -24.91 -11.31
N ASP A 482 -9.10 -25.28 -11.35
CA ASP A 482 -10.09 -24.74 -12.30
C ASP A 482 -10.49 -23.30 -11.95
N ILE A 483 -11.48 -22.76 -12.66
CA ILE A 483 -11.99 -21.39 -12.47
C ILE A 483 -12.69 -21.22 -11.11
N ASP A 484 -13.20 -22.28 -10.53
CA ASP A 484 -13.86 -22.30 -9.21
C ASP A 484 -12.86 -22.56 -8.05
N GLY A 485 -11.60 -22.83 -8.37
CA GLY A 485 -10.55 -23.11 -7.39
C GLY A 485 -10.47 -24.59 -6.97
N ASN A 486 -11.23 -25.51 -7.64
CA ASN A 486 -11.14 -26.92 -7.38
C ASN A 486 -9.85 -27.52 -7.97
N PHE A 487 -9.27 -28.52 -7.29
CA PHE A 487 -8.09 -29.22 -7.79
C PHE A 487 -8.40 -30.04 -9.05
N THR A 488 -7.55 -29.93 -10.06
CA THR A 488 -7.61 -30.67 -11.31
C THR A 488 -6.29 -31.37 -11.61
N SER A 489 -6.30 -32.38 -12.47
CA SER A 489 -5.08 -33.03 -12.98
C SER A 489 -4.29 -32.14 -13.95
N GLN A 490 -4.96 -31.17 -14.56
CA GLN A 490 -4.34 -30.24 -15.50
C GLN A 490 -3.66 -29.08 -14.73
N ARG A 491 -2.49 -28.63 -15.23
CA ARG A 491 -1.83 -27.42 -14.74
C ARG A 491 -2.73 -26.21 -14.93
N SER A 492 -2.72 -25.28 -13.98
CA SER A 492 -3.41 -23.98 -14.12
C SER A 492 -2.77 -23.16 -15.22
N THR A 493 -3.57 -22.69 -16.16
CA THR A 493 -3.14 -21.78 -17.22
C THR A 493 -3.68 -20.39 -16.97
N GLY A 494 -2.79 -19.46 -16.64
CA GLY A 494 -3.16 -18.06 -16.36
C GLY A 494 -3.62 -17.32 -17.62
N ASP A 495 -4.73 -16.58 -17.48
CA ASP A 495 -5.25 -15.70 -18.53
C ASP A 495 -4.29 -14.52 -18.74
N THR A 496 -3.79 -14.35 -19.96
CA THR A 496 -2.77 -13.33 -20.28
C THR A 496 -3.30 -11.90 -20.16
N ILE A 497 -4.60 -11.67 -20.36
CA ILE A 497 -5.22 -10.36 -20.15
C ILE A 497 -5.21 -10.01 -18.65
N ALA A 498 -5.60 -10.97 -17.80
CA ALA A 498 -5.54 -10.77 -16.33
C ALA A 498 -4.11 -10.60 -15.83
N ILE A 499 -3.15 -11.38 -16.34
CA ILE A 499 -1.73 -11.26 -15.98
C ILE A 499 -1.22 -9.85 -16.33
N ARG A 500 -1.46 -9.37 -17.55
CA ARG A 500 -1.11 -8.00 -17.95
C ARG A 500 -1.77 -6.98 -17.03
N ALA A 501 -3.06 -7.15 -16.70
CA ALA A 501 -3.79 -6.23 -15.83
C ALA A 501 -3.20 -6.19 -14.40
N VAL A 502 -2.73 -7.31 -13.86
CA VAL A 502 -2.04 -7.36 -12.55
C VAL A 502 -0.79 -6.47 -12.54
N TYR A 503 0.04 -6.52 -13.59
CA TYR A 503 1.25 -5.70 -13.68
C TYR A 503 0.91 -4.23 -13.97
N GLU A 504 0.08 -3.96 -14.97
CA GLU A 504 -0.30 -2.59 -15.36
C GLU A 504 -0.98 -1.82 -14.23
N SER A 505 -1.77 -2.50 -13.39
CA SER A 505 -2.49 -1.88 -12.27
C SER A 505 -1.64 -1.66 -11.03
N GLY A 506 -0.50 -2.35 -10.92
CA GLY A 506 0.33 -2.34 -9.72
C GLY A 506 -0.17 -3.27 -8.60
N LEU A 507 -1.08 -4.21 -8.88
CA LEU A 507 -1.47 -5.28 -7.93
C LEU A 507 -0.34 -6.28 -7.71
N MET A 508 0.63 -6.37 -8.64
CA MET A 508 1.96 -6.90 -8.40
C MET A 508 2.86 -5.78 -7.92
N ASN A 509 3.48 -5.95 -6.76
CA ASN A 509 4.52 -5.04 -6.31
C ASN A 509 5.74 -5.15 -7.24
N SER A 510 5.97 -4.12 -8.03
CA SER A 510 7.13 -4.04 -8.93
C SER A 510 8.36 -3.41 -8.27
N GLY A 511 8.22 -2.83 -7.08
CA GLY A 511 9.23 -1.99 -6.43
C GLY A 511 9.28 -0.55 -6.95
N GLY A 512 8.50 -0.23 -7.99
CA GLY A 512 8.47 1.08 -8.65
C GLY A 512 7.35 2.01 -8.16
N GLY A 513 6.93 2.95 -9.02
CA GLY A 513 5.92 3.95 -8.68
C GLY A 513 6.36 4.84 -7.52
N GLY A 514 5.47 5.06 -6.54
CA GLY A 514 5.79 5.88 -5.37
C GLY A 514 6.78 5.26 -4.39
N LEU A 515 7.08 3.94 -4.48
CA LEU A 515 7.93 3.23 -3.52
C LEU A 515 9.39 3.70 -3.50
N ALA A 516 9.90 4.21 -4.61
CA ALA A 516 11.27 4.73 -4.68
C ALA A 516 11.51 5.94 -3.75
N ASN A 517 10.46 6.72 -3.49
CA ASN A 517 10.56 8.04 -2.85
C ASN A 517 9.96 8.09 -1.44
N VAL A 518 9.86 6.94 -0.76
CA VAL A 518 9.40 6.86 0.63
C VAL A 518 10.35 6.02 1.48
N PRO A 519 10.56 6.34 2.75
CA PRO A 519 11.23 5.47 3.70
C PRO A 519 10.36 4.25 4.01
N ILE A 520 10.96 3.07 4.05
CA ILE A 520 10.31 1.79 4.34
C ILE A 520 11.07 1.10 5.48
N LEU A 521 10.46 1.00 6.65
CA LEU A 521 11.07 0.35 7.80
C LEU A 521 10.28 -0.91 8.15
N HIS A 522 10.79 -2.06 7.71
CA HIS A 522 10.21 -3.36 8.03
C HIS A 522 10.51 -3.76 9.45
N THR A 523 9.50 -4.25 10.17
CA THR A 523 9.66 -4.88 11.48
C THR A 523 9.06 -6.27 11.46
N ARG A 524 9.72 -7.24 12.11
CA ARG A 524 9.11 -8.55 12.35
C ARG A 524 9.65 -9.22 13.61
N PRO A 525 8.80 -9.83 14.44
CA PRO A 525 9.24 -10.93 15.26
C PRO A 525 9.61 -12.11 14.34
N TYR A 526 10.62 -12.89 14.70
CA TYR A 526 10.99 -14.07 13.92
C TYR A 526 9.96 -15.20 14.14
N THR A 527 9.34 -15.66 13.06
CA THR A 527 8.24 -16.64 13.10
C THR A 527 8.52 -17.90 12.28
N ASP A 528 9.53 -17.90 11.43
CA ASP A 528 9.81 -18.98 10.49
C ASP A 528 9.95 -20.35 11.19
N ALA A 529 10.68 -20.44 12.32
CA ALA A 529 10.87 -21.68 13.07
C ALA A 529 9.57 -22.31 13.61
N ALA A 530 8.50 -21.53 13.72
CA ALA A 530 7.20 -22.02 14.18
C ALA A 530 6.33 -22.58 13.03
N GLY A 531 6.82 -22.61 11.81
CA GLY A 531 6.03 -22.99 10.64
C GLY A 531 4.92 -21.99 10.31
N ASP A 532 5.11 -20.72 10.67
CA ASP A 532 4.19 -19.64 10.37
C ASP A 532 4.36 -19.16 8.92
N ILE A 533 3.30 -18.59 8.36
CA ILE A 533 3.28 -18.10 6.98
C ILE A 533 4.11 -16.83 6.74
N HIS A 534 4.49 -16.12 7.82
CA HIS A 534 5.16 -14.83 7.74
C HIS A 534 6.69 -14.99 7.65
N ASP A 535 7.15 -15.61 6.57
CA ASP A 535 8.55 -15.93 6.37
C ASP A 535 9.43 -14.70 6.15
N ARG A 536 10.64 -14.76 6.68
CA ARG A 536 11.63 -13.69 6.61
C ARG A 536 12.10 -13.39 5.17
N HIS A 537 12.11 -14.37 4.26
CA HIS A 537 12.55 -14.18 2.87
C HIS A 537 11.73 -13.12 2.10
N ARG A 538 10.50 -12.83 2.54
CA ARG A 538 9.60 -11.84 1.96
C ARG A 538 10.18 -10.43 1.97
N ASP A 539 10.89 -10.05 3.03
CA ASP A 539 11.55 -8.76 3.12
C ASP A 539 12.64 -8.60 2.04
N PHE A 540 13.33 -9.71 1.74
CA PHE A 540 14.34 -9.73 0.66
C PHE A 540 13.71 -9.76 -0.73
N ALA A 541 12.54 -10.38 -0.91
CA ALA A 541 11.79 -10.29 -2.16
C ALA A 541 11.40 -8.84 -2.46
N ILE A 542 10.93 -8.08 -1.45
CA ILE A 542 10.62 -6.65 -1.59
C ILE A 542 11.89 -5.87 -1.93
N ARG A 543 13.01 -6.13 -1.23
CA ARG A 543 14.31 -5.50 -1.50
C ARG A 543 14.77 -5.74 -2.93
N ALA A 544 14.70 -6.98 -3.41
CA ALA A 544 15.08 -7.34 -4.77
C ALA A 544 14.20 -6.65 -5.83
N ARG A 545 12.91 -6.43 -5.54
CA ARG A 545 12.00 -5.69 -6.42
C ARG A 545 12.34 -4.20 -6.45
N LEU A 546 12.64 -3.59 -5.29
CA LEU A 546 13.13 -2.20 -5.23
C LEU A 546 14.41 -2.01 -6.02
N GLU A 547 15.39 -2.90 -5.86
CA GLU A 547 16.64 -2.89 -6.62
C GLU A 547 16.43 -3.06 -8.12
N LYS A 548 15.55 -4.02 -8.51
CA LYS A 548 15.20 -4.25 -9.92
C LYS A 548 14.57 -3.01 -10.57
N ALA A 549 13.69 -2.31 -9.86
CA ALA A 549 12.94 -1.18 -10.39
C ALA A 549 13.74 0.14 -10.38
N ASN A 550 14.57 0.36 -9.36
CA ASN A 550 15.15 1.67 -9.07
C ASN A 550 16.69 1.68 -9.10
N GLY A 551 17.33 0.51 -9.30
CA GLY A 551 18.78 0.33 -9.22
C GLY A 551 19.34 0.40 -7.80
N ARG A 552 18.47 0.57 -6.79
CA ARG A 552 18.82 0.68 -5.37
C ARG A 552 17.65 0.32 -4.45
N SER A 553 17.95 0.04 -3.17
CA SER A 553 16.97 -0.29 -2.14
C SER A 553 17.31 0.29 -0.76
N ASP A 554 18.17 1.30 -0.71
CA ASP A 554 18.68 1.89 0.53
C ASP A 554 17.68 2.81 1.26
N ASN A 555 16.51 3.03 0.68
CA ASN A 555 15.31 3.55 1.35
C ASN A 555 14.55 2.47 2.15
N GLN A 556 14.97 1.19 2.09
CA GLN A 556 14.43 0.09 2.89
C GLN A 556 15.37 -0.28 4.05
N VAL A 557 14.78 -0.51 5.23
CA VAL A 557 15.46 -1.00 6.44
C VAL A 557 14.72 -2.23 6.96
N ILE A 558 15.45 -3.25 7.42
CA ILE A 558 14.90 -4.50 7.95
C ILE A 558 15.32 -4.67 9.40
N TRP A 559 14.33 -4.73 10.30
CA TRP A 559 14.49 -5.01 11.73
C TRP A 559 13.81 -6.32 12.11
N VAL A 560 14.56 -7.23 12.73
CA VAL A 560 14.05 -8.53 13.19
C VAL A 560 14.28 -8.66 14.69
N GLY A 561 13.22 -8.99 15.40
CA GLY A 561 13.27 -9.27 16.84
C GLY A 561 13.01 -10.75 17.14
N PRO A 562 13.18 -11.15 18.41
CA PRO A 562 12.91 -12.50 18.85
C PRO A 562 11.44 -12.89 18.65
N PRO A 563 11.13 -14.20 18.62
CA PRO A 563 9.76 -14.68 18.59
C PRO A 563 8.92 -14.06 19.71
N ARG A 564 7.68 -13.68 19.40
CA ARG A 564 6.75 -13.20 20.43
C ARG A 564 6.05 -14.37 21.11
N VAL A 565 6.04 -14.34 22.42
CA VAL A 565 5.15 -15.19 23.20
C VAL A 565 3.80 -14.48 23.35
N ARG A 566 2.71 -15.18 23.04
CA ARG A 566 1.37 -14.60 23.12
C ARG A 566 1.09 -14.07 24.54
N ASN A 567 0.56 -12.87 24.63
CA ASN A 567 0.20 -12.18 25.88
C ASN A 567 1.38 -11.89 26.82
N GLN A 568 2.62 -11.89 26.32
CA GLN A 568 3.78 -11.43 27.09
C GLN A 568 4.45 -10.26 26.38
N PRO A 569 4.91 -9.23 27.12
CA PRO A 569 5.76 -8.20 26.53
C PRO A 569 7.07 -8.85 26.07
N GLY A 570 7.46 -8.59 24.85
CA GLY A 570 8.77 -9.03 24.34
C GLY A 570 9.92 -8.25 24.99
N PRO A 571 11.17 -8.73 24.87
CA PRO A 571 12.35 -8.05 25.40
C PRO A 571 12.64 -6.72 24.66
N VAL A 572 11.98 -6.46 23.55
CA VAL A 572 12.10 -5.23 22.75
C VAL A 572 10.75 -4.82 22.17
N ASP A 573 10.39 -3.55 22.27
CA ASP A 573 9.24 -2.96 21.61
C ASP A 573 9.65 -2.39 20.24
N LEU A 574 9.66 -3.25 19.22
CA LEU A 574 9.98 -2.85 17.85
C LEU A 574 8.98 -1.83 17.29
N ALA A 575 7.73 -1.83 17.76
CA ALA A 575 6.73 -0.88 17.27
C ALA A 575 7.06 0.55 17.72
N ALA A 576 7.38 0.74 19.01
CA ALA A 576 7.79 2.04 19.52
C ALA A 576 9.12 2.49 18.88
N LEU A 577 10.14 1.63 18.84
CA LEU A 577 11.44 1.96 18.26
C LEU A 577 11.34 2.34 16.78
N SER A 578 10.54 1.60 16.01
CA SER A 578 10.35 1.88 14.59
C SER A 578 9.57 3.18 14.36
N LEU A 579 8.58 3.48 15.21
CA LEU A 579 7.85 4.74 15.15
C LEU A 579 8.77 5.93 15.41
N ASP A 580 9.64 5.84 16.42
CA ASP A 580 10.56 6.91 16.77
C ASP A 580 11.59 7.15 15.63
N ALA A 581 12.15 6.08 15.06
CA ALA A 581 13.07 6.16 13.91
C ALA A 581 12.38 6.70 12.65
N MET A 582 11.17 6.24 12.34
CA MET A 582 10.38 6.70 11.20
C MET A 582 9.98 8.16 11.36
N THR A 583 9.56 8.58 12.55
CA THR A 583 9.23 9.97 12.87
C THR A 583 10.39 10.89 12.58
N LYS A 584 11.60 10.54 13.07
CA LYS A 584 12.81 11.31 12.82
C LYS A 584 13.17 11.35 11.34
N TRP A 585 13.01 10.24 10.62
CA TRP A 585 13.27 10.17 9.18
C TRP A 585 12.34 11.09 8.39
N LEU A 586 11.04 11.01 8.65
CA LEU A 586 10.05 11.84 7.98
C LEU A 586 10.16 13.33 8.34
N ASP A 587 10.51 13.64 9.61
CA ASP A 587 10.75 15.02 10.03
C ASP A 587 11.98 15.62 9.36
N ASN A 588 13.07 14.86 9.19
CA ASN A 588 14.24 15.28 8.44
C ASN A 588 13.90 15.53 6.95
N ILE A 589 13.15 14.62 6.32
CA ILE A 589 12.68 14.77 4.93
C ILE A 589 11.82 16.04 4.80
N ALA A 590 10.91 16.29 5.73
CA ALA A 590 10.04 17.45 5.70
C ALA A 590 10.78 18.78 5.94
N ALA A 591 11.87 18.77 6.69
CA ALA A 591 12.72 19.93 6.95
C ALA A 591 13.65 20.28 5.76
N ASP A 592 13.98 19.31 4.92
CA ASP A 592 14.82 19.51 3.73
C ASP A 592 13.99 20.18 2.62
N PRO A 593 14.35 21.38 2.14
CA PRO A 593 13.56 22.09 1.11
C PRO A 593 13.71 21.53 -0.31
N ALA A 594 14.63 20.59 -0.55
CA ALA A 594 14.86 20.02 -1.88
C ALA A 594 13.62 19.22 -2.36
N PRO A 595 13.41 19.09 -3.67
CA PRO A 595 12.36 18.23 -4.24
C PRO A 595 12.44 16.79 -3.72
N LEU A 596 11.29 16.13 -3.59
CA LEU A 596 11.23 14.74 -3.13
C LEU A 596 11.81 13.81 -4.21
N THR A 597 12.89 13.12 -3.86
CA THR A 597 13.59 12.13 -4.68
C THR A 597 14.09 11.01 -3.78
N THR A 598 14.47 9.88 -4.35
CA THR A 598 15.12 8.79 -3.60
C THR A 598 16.37 9.27 -2.87
N ASP A 599 17.18 10.14 -3.49
CA ASP A 599 18.39 10.70 -2.85
C ASP A 599 18.04 11.57 -1.65
N LYS A 600 16.97 12.37 -1.74
CA LYS A 600 16.47 13.12 -0.57
C LYS A 600 16.05 12.18 0.55
N VAL A 601 15.31 11.13 0.25
CA VAL A 601 14.89 10.13 1.25
C VAL A 601 16.10 9.50 1.93
N VAL A 602 17.09 9.07 1.16
CA VAL A 602 18.25 8.36 1.69
C VAL A 602 19.19 9.26 2.49
N ARG A 603 19.50 10.48 2.03
CA ARG A 603 20.40 11.38 2.76
C ARG A 603 19.81 11.89 4.08
N ASN A 604 18.48 11.89 4.21
CA ASN A 604 17.78 12.28 5.44
C ASN A 604 17.52 11.10 6.40
N LYS A 605 18.02 9.90 6.05
CA LYS A 605 17.87 8.71 6.89
C LYS A 605 18.62 8.86 8.21
N PRO A 606 17.98 8.66 9.38
CA PRO A 606 18.65 8.68 10.67
C PRO A 606 19.72 7.59 10.77
N VAL A 607 20.78 7.83 11.52
CA VAL A 607 21.90 6.88 11.67
C VAL A 607 21.48 5.56 12.29
N GLU A 608 20.45 5.56 13.13
CA GLU A 608 19.85 4.37 13.74
C GLU A 608 18.96 3.56 12.80
N ALA A 609 18.50 4.14 11.67
CA ALA A 609 17.64 3.48 10.68
C ALA A 609 18.49 2.65 9.69
N VAL A 610 19.14 1.63 10.20
CA VAL A 610 19.95 0.65 9.46
C VAL A 610 19.47 -0.75 9.77
N ASP A 611 19.76 -1.72 8.90
CA ASP A 611 19.39 -3.12 9.13
C ASP A 611 19.95 -3.58 10.49
N ALA A 612 19.10 -4.24 11.28
CA ALA A 612 19.46 -4.68 12.62
C ALA A 612 18.60 -5.86 13.07
N TYR A 613 19.11 -6.62 14.03
CA TYR A 613 18.34 -7.61 14.74
C TYR A 613 18.57 -7.51 16.26
N TRP A 614 17.63 -8.03 17.01
CA TRP A 614 17.71 -8.11 18.48
C TRP A 614 17.68 -9.59 18.87
N ASP A 615 18.56 -9.98 19.77
CA ASP A 615 18.55 -11.33 20.33
C ASP A 615 17.43 -11.53 21.38
N SER A 616 17.36 -12.71 21.95
CA SER A 616 16.36 -13.08 22.98
C SER A 616 16.49 -12.27 24.28
N THR A 617 17.60 -11.57 24.50
CA THR A 617 17.81 -10.68 25.65
C THR A 617 17.40 -9.24 25.37
N GLY A 618 17.05 -8.91 24.11
CA GLY A 618 16.76 -7.56 23.67
C GLY A 618 17.99 -6.74 23.27
N LYS A 619 19.17 -7.35 23.18
CA LYS A 619 20.39 -6.69 22.71
C LYS A 619 20.34 -6.48 21.19
N LYS A 620 20.57 -5.24 20.74
CA LYS A 620 20.61 -4.86 19.32
C LYS A 620 21.97 -5.19 18.70
N PHE A 621 21.93 -5.76 17.49
CA PHE A 621 23.08 -5.97 16.62
C PHE A 621 22.82 -5.27 15.28
N ILE A 622 23.77 -4.46 14.82
CA ILE A 622 23.72 -3.76 13.55
C ILE A 622 24.50 -4.60 12.54
N GLU A 623 23.80 -5.13 11.55
CA GLU A 623 24.36 -5.95 10.49
C GLU A 623 23.45 -5.89 9.27
N LYS A 624 24.03 -5.77 8.07
CA LYS A 624 23.24 -5.77 6.82
C LYS A 624 22.50 -7.11 6.68
N ALA A 625 21.20 -7.05 6.54
CA ALA A 625 20.37 -8.22 6.28
C ALA A 625 20.61 -8.74 4.86
N THR A 626 20.88 -10.06 4.74
CA THR A 626 21.11 -10.76 3.46
C THR A 626 20.22 -12.00 3.37
N PHE A 627 19.80 -12.36 2.15
CA PHE A 627 19.02 -13.58 1.92
C PHE A 627 19.84 -14.84 2.15
N SER A 628 21.11 -14.82 1.82
CA SER A 628 22.01 -15.97 1.94
C SER A 628 23.32 -15.57 2.63
N GLY A 629 24.10 -16.57 3.02
CA GLY A 629 25.39 -16.40 3.67
C GLY A 629 25.34 -16.65 5.19
N ALA A 630 26.52 -16.81 5.79
CA ALA A 630 26.70 -17.20 7.19
C ALA A 630 26.90 -15.99 8.10
N SER A 631 26.06 -14.95 7.97
CA SER A 631 26.08 -13.76 8.84
C SER A 631 25.60 -14.08 10.26
N GLY A 632 25.92 -13.22 11.22
CA GLY A 632 25.37 -13.30 12.60
C GLY A 632 23.85 -13.22 12.58
N PHE A 633 23.31 -12.35 11.71
CA PHE A 633 21.89 -12.20 11.48
C PHE A 633 21.23 -13.52 11.06
N ASN A 634 21.79 -14.20 10.03
CA ASN A 634 21.25 -15.46 9.51
C ASN A 634 21.49 -16.67 10.44
N LYS A 635 22.53 -16.62 11.29
CA LYS A 635 22.74 -17.64 12.34
C LYS A 635 21.68 -17.53 13.44
N THR A 636 21.30 -16.31 13.82
CA THR A 636 20.27 -16.06 14.86
C THR A 636 18.87 -16.31 14.32
N TYR A 637 18.60 -15.82 13.11
CA TYR A 637 17.32 -15.88 12.43
C TYR A 637 17.50 -16.42 11.01
N PRO A 638 17.52 -17.74 10.80
CA PRO A 638 17.67 -18.35 9.48
C PRO A 638 16.64 -17.84 8.47
N VAL A 639 17.02 -17.81 7.20
CA VAL A 639 16.13 -17.48 6.07
C VAL A 639 15.83 -18.75 5.30
N HIS A 640 14.55 -18.94 5.01
CA HIS A 640 14.06 -20.09 4.24
C HIS A 640 13.65 -19.65 2.84
N SER A 641 13.29 -20.61 2.00
CA SER A 641 12.84 -20.42 0.62
C SER A 641 11.32 -20.54 0.52
N GLU A 642 10.80 -20.76 -0.69
CA GLU A 642 9.39 -21.06 -0.98
C GLU A 642 9.29 -21.92 -2.24
N PRO A 643 8.13 -22.56 -2.55
CA PRO A 643 8.01 -23.51 -3.66
C PRO A 643 8.48 -22.99 -5.02
N ARG A 644 8.22 -21.73 -5.36
CA ARG A 644 8.66 -21.17 -6.65
C ARG A 644 10.16 -20.90 -6.69
N LEU A 645 10.77 -20.48 -5.59
CA LEU A 645 12.22 -20.31 -5.49
C LEU A 645 12.90 -21.68 -5.59
N VAL A 646 12.35 -22.73 -4.96
CA VAL A 646 12.82 -24.11 -5.10
C VAL A 646 12.66 -24.60 -6.55
N ALA A 647 11.65 -24.15 -7.26
CA ALA A 647 11.43 -24.44 -8.68
C ALA A 647 12.28 -23.57 -9.63
N GLY A 648 13.21 -22.77 -9.11
CA GLY A 648 14.18 -21.98 -9.88
C GLY A 648 13.80 -20.52 -10.11
N ALA A 649 12.71 -20.01 -9.53
CA ALA A 649 12.38 -18.59 -9.63
C ALA A 649 13.44 -17.71 -8.94
N ARG A 650 13.55 -16.46 -9.39
CA ARG A 650 14.44 -15.46 -8.79
C ARG A 650 13.88 -14.96 -7.45
N LEU A 651 14.72 -14.44 -6.58
CA LEU A 651 14.33 -13.91 -5.26
C LEU A 651 13.22 -12.86 -5.31
N ALA A 652 13.20 -12.03 -6.33
CA ALA A 652 12.11 -11.04 -6.52
C ALA A 652 10.73 -11.70 -6.61
N ASN A 653 10.66 -12.94 -7.07
CA ASN A 653 9.45 -13.77 -7.22
C ASN A 653 8.25 -12.98 -7.76
N ASP A 654 8.49 -12.24 -8.85
CA ASP A 654 7.56 -11.32 -9.49
C ASP A 654 7.07 -11.81 -10.86
N VAL A 655 7.31 -13.09 -11.21
CA VAL A 655 6.89 -13.73 -12.44
C VAL A 655 5.64 -14.59 -12.20
N MET A 656 4.49 -14.14 -12.69
CA MET A 656 3.23 -14.89 -12.57
C MET A 656 3.17 -16.09 -13.52
N LYS A 657 3.53 -15.86 -14.78
CA LYS A 657 3.61 -16.86 -15.85
C LYS A 657 4.98 -16.76 -16.51
N CYS A 658 5.76 -17.81 -16.43
CA CYS A 658 7.09 -17.83 -17.06
C CYS A 658 7.00 -17.96 -18.58
N GLN A 659 8.00 -17.45 -19.29
CA GLN A 659 8.29 -17.90 -20.63
C GLN A 659 8.85 -19.33 -20.56
N LEU A 660 8.55 -20.15 -21.53
CA LEU A 660 9.01 -21.54 -21.57
C LEU A 660 10.28 -21.68 -22.42
N LYS A 661 11.14 -22.62 -22.04
CA LYS A 661 12.28 -23.08 -22.82
C LYS A 661 12.23 -24.60 -22.98
N PRO A 662 12.84 -25.17 -24.05
CA PRO A 662 13.01 -26.59 -24.15
C PRO A 662 13.73 -27.19 -22.94
N ILE A 663 13.41 -28.43 -22.60
CA ILE A 663 14.10 -29.14 -21.54
C ILE A 663 15.59 -29.29 -21.97
N ASN A 664 16.50 -28.87 -21.08
CA ASN A 664 17.93 -29.05 -21.25
C ASN A 664 18.46 -29.89 -20.07
N PHE A 665 18.90 -31.10 -20.32
CA PHE A 665 19.36 -32.00 -19.26
C PHE A 665 20.61 -31.51 -18.55
N ASN A 666 21.36 -30.56 -19.13
CA ASN A 666 22.50 -29.92 -18.47
C ASN A 666 22.09 -28.96 -17.35
N ASP A 667 20.81 -28.59 -17.26
CA ASP A 667 20.30 -27.76 -16.17
C ASP A 667 20.10 -28.56 -14.87
N TYR A 668 20.19 -29.91 -14.95
CA TYR A 668 20.01 -30.78 -13.79
C TYR A 668 21.35 -31.30 -13.31
N LYS A 669 21.54 -31.40 -12.01
CA LYS A 669 22.76 -31.94 -11.38
C LYS A 669 22.71 -33.48 -11.18
N VAL A 670 21.75 -34.12 -11.78
CA VAL A 670 21.51 -35.58 -11.71
C VAL A 670 21.42 -36.16 -13.11
N VAL A 671 21.71 -37.46 -13.24
CA VAL A 671 21.64 -38.18 -14.51
C VAL A 671 20.25 -38.83 -14.64
N PHE A 672 19.60 -38.62 -15.79
CA PHE A 672 18.33 -39.25 -16.15
C PHE A 672 18.59 -40.45 -17.07
N THR A 673 17.91 -41.55 -16.83
CA THR A 673 17.80 -42.64 -17.81
C THR A 673 16.99 -42.19 -19.02
N GLU A 674 17.06 -42.90 -20.15
CA GLU A 674 16.26 -42.54 -21.34
C GLU A 674 14.76 -42.61 -21.10
N SER A 675 14.29 -43.57 -20.30
CA SER A 675 12.88 -43.65 -19.89
C SER A 675 12.45 -42.47 -19.03
N GLN A 676 13.30 -42.01 -18.11
CA GLN A 676 13.03 -40.83 -17.28
C GLN A 676 13.03 -39.52 -18.10
N LYS A 677 13.94 -39.44 -19.11
CA LYS A 677 13.93 -38.30 -20.05
C LYS A 677 12.63 -38.24 -20.87
N ALA A 678 12.17 -39.38 -21.38
CA ALA A 678 10.91 -39.47 -22.11
C ALA A 678 9.72 -39.10 -21.21
N ARG A 679 9.71 -39.55 -19.95
CA ARG A 679 8.69 -39.20 -18.97
C ARG A 679 8.70 -37.72 -18.64
N LEU A 680 9.87 -37.10 -18.44
CA LEU A 680 9.97 -35.65 -18.19
C LEU A 680 9.47 -34.84 -19.39
N ALA A 681 9.76 -35.23 -20.61
CA ALA A 681 9.26 -34.61 -21.83
C ALA A 681 7.70 -34.69 -21.92
N ALA A 682 7.13 -35.82 -21.53
CA ALA A 682 5.67 -36.00 -21.47
C ALA A 682 5.00 -35.11 -20.39
N ILE A 683 5.65 -34.89 -19.24
CA ILE A 683 5.18 -34.00 -18.17
C ILE A 683 5.19 -32.55 -18.62
N PHE A 684 6.21 -32.14 -19.39
CA PHE A 684 6.40 -30.76 -19.85
C PHE A 684 6.44 -30.65 -21.38
N PRO A 685 5.34 -30.98 -22.09
CA PRO A 685 5.35 -31.05 -23.55
C PRO A 685 5.62 -29.70 -24.23
N SER A 686 5.30 -28.59 -23.54
CA SER A 686 5.57 -27.21 -24.00
C SER A 686 6.90 -26.66 -23.47
N GLY A 687 7.64 -27.43 -22.69
CA GLY A 687 8.88 -26.99 -22.05
C GLY A 687 8.73 -26.57 -20.60
N VAL A 688 9.82 -26.07 -20.02
CA VAL A 688 9.95 -25.68 -18.61
C VAL A 688 10.18 -24.18 -18.47
N CYS A 689 9.94 -23.64 -17.29
CA CYS A 689 10.11 -22.20 -17.01
C CYS A 689 11.54 -21.72 -17.29
N ASP A 690 11.64 -20.64 -18.04
CA ASP A 690 12.87 -19.86 -18.23
C ASP A 690 12.82 -18.59 -17.36
N PHE A 691 13.26 -18.70 -16.13
CA PHE A 691 13.35 -17.56 -15.21
C PHE A 691 14.52 -16.60 -15.49
N SER A 692 15.31 -16.83 -16.55
CA SER A 692 16.30 -15.86 -17.02
C SER A 692 15.63 -14.70 -17.77
N LYS A 693 14.42 -14.92 -18.29
CA LYS A 693 13.61 -13.95 -19.03
C LYS A 693 12.55 -13.28 -18.15
N PRO A 694 12.01 -12.12 -18.56
CA PRO A 694 10.78 -11.59 -17.99
C PRO A 694 9.62 -12.60 -18.15
N GLY A 695 8.60 -12.49 -17.30
CA GLY A 695 7.39 -13.29 -17.46
C GLY A 695 6.57 -12.92 -18.69
N VAL A 696 5.65 -13.81 -19.05
CA VAL A 696 4.64 -13.52 -20.09
C VAL A 696 3.78 -12.37 -19.60
N GLU A 697 3.57 -11.35 -20.44
CA GLU A 697 2.82 -10.14 -20.10
C GLU A 697 3.34 -9.38 -18.86
N GLN A 698 4.58 -9.62 -18.46
CA GLN A 698 5.24 -8.85 -17.40
C GLN A 698 5.65 -7.48 -17.94
N VAL A 699 4.74 -6.53 -17.81
CA VAL A 699 4.89 -5.14 -18.28
C VAL A 699 5.06 -4.17 -17.11
N PRO A 700 5.61 -2.97 -17.33
CA PRO A 700 5.68 -1.93 -16.31
C PRO A 700 4.31 -1.47 -15.82
N LEU A 701 4.28 -0.87 -14.63
CA LEU A 701 3.11 -0.13 -14.11
C LEU A 701 2.65 0.91 -15.13
N LYS A 702 1.38 0.88 -15.51
CA LYS A 702 0.81 1.78 -16.53
C LYS A 702 0.27 3.08 -15.91
N GLY A 703 1.17 3.85 -15.28
CA GLY A 703 0.80 5.07 -14.60
C GLY A 703 0.17 4.86 -13.22
N THR A 704 -0.07 5.98 -12.55
CA THR A 704 -0.65 6.05 -11.19
C THR A 704 -2.04 6.68 -11.23
N TYR A 705 -2.85 6.47 -10.19
CA TYR A 705 -4.23 7.01 -10.12
C TYR A 705 -5.10 6.62 -11.35
N ARG A 706 -4.99 5.37 -11.81
CA ARG A 706 -5.76 4.89 -12.98
C ARG A 706 -7.22 4.64 -12.62
N ARG A 707 -8.09 4.86 -13.62
CA ARG A 707 -9.52 4.49 -13.57
C ARG A 707 -9.74 3.10 -14.17
N TYR A 708 -10.71 2.37 -13.62
CA TYR A 708 -11.12 1.03 -14.03
C TYR A 708 -12.63 0.92 -14.29
#